data_f65a2c7259a618d18f291da2ba6f8cbe
#
_entry.id   f65a2c7259a618d18f291da2ba6f8cbe
#
_cell.length_a   1.000
_cell.length_b   1.000
_cell.length_c   1.000
_cell.angle_alpha   90.00
_cell.angle_beta   90.00
_cell.angle_gamma   90.00
#
_symmetry.space_group_name_H-M   'P 1'
#
loop_
_entity.id
_entity.type
_entity.pdbx_description
1 polymer ?
#
loop_
_entity_poly.entity_id
_entity_poly.type
_entity_poly.pdbx_seq_one_letter_code
_entity_poly.pdbx_strand_id
1 'polypeptide(L)'
;MSDSSSCDSNSDNDINNAVPKKVKRRYKTGLYKDYETHFRDNLSWVTRSKWDSFTSYEHQLAFVPESSNFSNLNNEQNRDCCIRSENNCDMRMNNNEASSNNSTAIRSPEYKPDLNIEDTFEYNEIIHINNEDEDKENEDASSVEDNSEDDDKHMSESSSNGYDSDNNEFDSDDYDANISDDETNGSFDDNTIMFEKTNLTIRDIMTLIMGFSIRFRLSDLGRQKLIELIKLIAGPEFKDINISKYRLQQRFDPPDDKINYHYYCNSCNKEILYSISKLNFKNYIKTCSKCDTNNKITLKSTNYFTSINLTYQLKMLFESPYIKQEIFNFINSVTVNQCNVDSTKIMRDVNDSKLYNKINNRNTCYLTYNISTDGAPLTNSGKRGFYPLSVQPNFVSPISRFKQILLCGILTCTKEPTSDIAQLFFSTFIDEAKLLYENGIEVTNLKNESIIVKFCPLAYCVDSVCRPILQNRMQFNGYYGCSWCYHPGCYVKEVSGIRYPLRDIDPELRSHESHLKDIKTVTLSNKRQERGVKGNTALIQIPCIDIVWSFSFDYLHTILFGIEQQLYNKWTCPKSQSMFKLRNADVKAIEKRLLSITPTQDIHRLPRSRKEKLKGAEVKTWILVYSLPCLEDILHDTALKHYSLLVRILYTLLKTTITEEELVQCEYDALKFVGYYQVYYGVESMTFNVHILLHVVQSVRQTGPLWNNSTFPFEGNIFQLKQLINGPNKMDQQIARKHLQQLHFKTGNVNYSSNIIKNYCTDIFRHKNLSTYFYCGEDVVFTGASYSKKIDGQYCRVFKKCIYNGKVFHSIKYTKVKRTNDTMIQLKSGHFGRIIDIIEKKTNAILHFQKLLHFQKILLL
;
A
#
# COMPACT_ATOMS: atom_id res chain seq x y z
N MET A 1 36.85 -58.40 22.35
CA MET A 1 38.19 -58.45 22.89
C MET A 1 38.60 -56.97 22.96
N SER A 2 38.34 -56.38 24.06
CA SER A 2 39.17 -56.25 25.33
C SER A 2 40.32 -55.29 25.08
N ASP A 3 40.59 -54.30 25.77
CA ASP A 3 40.34 -53.80 27.15
C ASP A 3 41.00 -52.44 27.22
N SER A 4 40.35 -51.45 27.81
CA SER A 4 40.45 -51.03 29.24
C SER A 4 41.81 -50.47 29.60
N SER A 5 41.91 -49.33 30.17
CA SER A 5 41.95 -48.85 31.51
C SER A 5 42.85 -47.62 31.60
N SER A 6 42.35 -46.51 32.03
CA SER A 6 42.26 -46.04 33.43
C SER A 6 43.57 -45.51 34.03
N CYS A 7 43.40 -44.38 34.66
CA CYS A 7 43.90 -43.87 35.94
C CYS A 7 44.79 -42.65 35.90
N ASP A 8 44.30 -41.56 36.42
CA ASP A 8 44.68 -40.79 37.62
C ASP A 8 46.09 -40.21 37.66
N SER A 9 46.34 -39.01 37.98
CA SER A 9 46.01 -38.20 39.13
C SER A 9 46.81 -36.89 39.14
N ASN A 10 46.16 -35.86 39.65
CA ASN A 10 46.65 -34.74 40.44
C ASN A 10 48.02 -34.13 40.25
N SER A 11 48.03 -32.80 39.99
CA SER A 11 48.47 -31.86 41.08
C SER A 11 48.39 -30.40 40.63
N ASP A 12 47.90 -29.64 41.54
CA ASP A 12 47.85 -28.19 41.68
C ASP A 12 49.14 -27.44 41.23
N ASN A 13 49.06 -26.28 40.65
CA ASN A 13 49.33 -25.00 41.30
C ASN A 13 49.33 -23.81 40.37
N ASP A 14 48.59 -22.84 40.87
CA ASP A 14 48.90 -21.40 40.96
C ASP A 14 49.00 -20.49 39.70
N ILE A 15 48.03 -19.65 39.60
CA ILE A 15 48.02 -18.17 39.61
C ILE A 15 48.81 -17.49 38.50
N ASN A 16 48.06 -16.86 37.55
CA ASN A 16 48.20 -15.42 37.40
C ASN A 16 47.06 -14.81 36.61
N ASN A 17 46.25 -14.04 37.32
CA ASN A 17 45.32 -13.04 36.78
C ASN A 17 46.03 -12.05 35.89
N ALA A 18 45.74 -12.08 34.59
CA ALA A 18 46.03 -10.99 33.69
C ALA A 18 44.72 -10.52 33.05
N VAL A 19 44.11 -9.50 33.62
CA VAL A 19 43.04 -8.69 33.05
C VAL A 19 43.53 -8.11 31.72
N PRO A 20 42.86 -8.31 30.58
CA PRO A 20 43.26 -7.65 29.33
C PRO A 20 43.02 -6.15 29.50
N LYS A 21 44.08 -5.37 29.44
CA LYS A 21 44.04 -3.91 29.39
C LYS A 21 43.18 -3.47 28.22
N LYS A 22 42.07 -2.78 28.49
CA LYS A 22 41.29 -2.03 27.50
C LYS A 22 42.23 -1.08 26.77
N VAL A 23 42.56 -1.37 25.52
CA VAL A 23 43.24 -0.45 24.61
C VAL A 23 42.26 0.66 24.29
N LYS A 24 42.47 1.83 24.89
CA LYS A 24 41.77 3.07 24.50
C LYS A 24 42.27 3.43 23.08
N ARG A 25 41.49 3.09 22.07
CA ARG A 25 41.69 3.62 20.71
C ARG A 25 41.40 5.11 20.73
N ARG A 26 42.43 5.93 20.66
CA ARG A 26 42.33 7.36 20.37
C ARG A 26 41.97 7.48 18.90
N TYR A 27 40.75 7.89 18.60
CA TYR A 27 40.34 8.27 17.26
C TYR A 27 41.07 9.57 16.89
N LYS A 28 41.89 9.53 15.86
CA LYS A 28 42.50 10.70 15.26
C LYS A 28 41.44 11.34 14.36
N THR A 29 41.22 12.63 14.53
CA THR A 29 40.28 13.50 13.79
C THR A 29 40.71 13.76 12.33
N GLY A 30 41.32 12.81 11.65
CA GLY A 30 41.78 12.94 10.27
C GLY A 30 41.33 11.84 9.33
N LEU A 31 40.67 10.80 9.82
CA LEU A 31 40.32 9.60 9.04
C LEU A 31 39.20 9.77 7.98
N TYR A 32 38.44 10.85 8.05
CA TYR A 32 37.30 11.06 7.11
C TYR A 32 37.74 11.38 5.67
N LYS A 33 38.79 12.21 5.50
CA LYS A 33 39.29 12.53 4.16
C LYS A 33 39.93 11.32 3.50
N ASP A 34 40.60 10.47 4.27
CA ASP A 34 41.30 9.27 3.78
C ASP A 34 40.29 8.20 3.32
N TYR A 35 39.13 8.07 4.01
CA TYR A 35 38.07 7.14 3.61
C TYR A 35 37.33 7.58 2.34
N GLU A 36 37.03 8.87 2.21
CA GLU A 36 36.40 9.42 1.02
C GLU A 36 37.26 9.25 -0.23
N THR A 37 38.56 9.52 -0.10
CA THR A 37 39.53 9.37 -1.17
C THR A 37 39.73 7.90 -1.53
N HIS A 38 39.84 7.02 -0.52
CA HIS A 38 40.02 5.58 -0.75
C HIS A 38 38.77 4.94 -1.39
N PHE A 39 37.59 5.37 -1.01
CA PHE A 39 36.32 4.94 -1.61
C PHE A 39 36.22 5.38 -3.06
N ARG A 40 36.51 6.66 -3.36
CA ARG A 40 36.52 7.22 -4.71
C ARG A 40 37.47 6.47 -5.63
N ASP A 41 38.68 6.13 -5.13
CA ASP A 41 39.70 5.46 -5.92
C ASP A 41 39.37 3.99 -6.23
N ASN A 42 38.49 3.38 -5.46
CA ASN A 42 38.01 2.01 -5.66
C ASN A 42 36.68 1.91 -6.45
N LEU A 43 36.09 3.04 -6.93
CA LEU A 43 34.92 3.04 -7.80
C LEU A 43 35.30 2.75 -9.25
N SER A 44 34.38 2.15 -10.01
CA SER A 44 34.52 2.03 -11.46
C SER A 44 34.64 3.41 -12.11
N TRP A 45 35.23 3.50 -13.29
CA TRP A 45 35.38 4.77 -14.01
C TRP A 45 34.01 5.44 -14.25
N VAL A 46 32.95 4.69 -14.59
CA VAL A 46 31.59 5.22 -14.80
C VAL A 46 30.99 5.72 -13.50
N THR A 47 31.12 4.95 -12.41
CA THR A 47 30.64 5.33 -11.09
C THR A 47 31.44 6.50 -10.52
N ARG A 48 32.74 6.55 -10.79
CA ARG A 48 33.66 7.65 -10.43
C ARG A 48 33.29 8.92 -11.21
N SER A 49 33.02 8.83 -12.50
CA SER A 49 32.62 9.96 -13.34
C SER A 49 31.29 10.53 -12.88
N LYS A 50 30.31 9.69 -12.53
CA LYS A 50 29.04 10.15 -11.91
C LYS A 50 29.27 10.80 -10.55
N TRP A 51 30.15 10.24 -9.75
CA TRP A 51 30.53 10.78 -8.44
C TRP A 51 31.25 12.14 -8.55
N ASP A 52 32.21 12.26 -9.46
CA ASP A 52 32.94 13.51 -9.68
C ASP A 52 32.04 14.62 -10.25
N SER A 53 31.11 14.29 -11.12
CA SER A 53 30.12 15.27 -11.61
C SER A 53 29.20 15.76 -10.49
N PHE A 54 28.88 14.88 -9.56
CA PHE A 54 28.07 15.20 -8.39
C PHE A 54 28.80 16.12 -7.41
N THR A 55 30.04 15.83 -7.07
CA THR A 55 30.87 16.65 -6.17
C THR A 55 31.18 18.01 -6.77
N SER A 56 31.37 18.13 -8.09
CA SER A 56 31.54 19.41 -8.78
C SER A 56 30.28 20.27 -8.75
N TYR A 57 29.10 19.66 -8.82
CA TYR A 57 27.81 20.35 -8.70
C TYR A 57 27.59 20.88 -7.27
N GLU A 58 27.92 20.10 -6.22
CA GLU A 58 27.89 20.58 -4.84
C GLU A 58 28.86 21.76 -4.60
N HIS A 59 30.03 21.74 -5.20
CA HIS A 59 30.96 22.87 -5.15
C HIS A 59 30.40 24.12 -5.83
N GLN A 60 29.64 23.99 -6.92
CA GLN A 60 28.96 25.11 -7.58
C GLN A 60 27.79 25.66 -6.75
N LEU A 61 27.07 24.81 -6.03
CA LEU A 61 26.00 25.26 -5.12
C LEU A 61 26.52 25.88 -3.82
N ALA A 62 27.72 25.47 -3.36
CA ALA A 62 28.37 26.03 -2.19
C ALA A 62 29.02 27.41 -2.45
N PHE A 63 29.18 27.81 -3.71
CA PHE A 63 29.75 29.09 -4.14
C PHE A 63 28.71 30.14 -4.53
N VAL A 64 27.49 30.09 -4.00
CA VAL A 64 26.61 31.27 -4.00
C VAL A 64 27.06 32.16 -2.82
N PRO A 65 27.64 33.33 -3.05
CA PRO A 65 28.13 34.15 -1.94
C PRO A 65 26.96 34.61 -1.07
N GLU A 66 27.03 34.36 0.21
CA GLU A 66 26.28 35.07 1.20
C GLU A 66 26.64 36.59 1.10
N SER A 67 25.85 37.35 0.38
CA SER A 67 25.98 38.80 0.42
C SER A 67 25.46 39.29 1.76
N SER A 68 26.43 39.56 2.61
CA SER A 68 26.31 40.31 3.83
C SER A 68 25.86 41.74 3.57
N ASN A 69 25.09 42.30 4.53
CA ASN A 69 24.89 43.67 4.87
C ASN A 69 23.93 44.52 4.05
N PHE A 70 22.71 44.63 4.57
CA PHE A 70 21.86 45.76 4.41
C PHE A 70 22.16 46.81 5.53
N SER A 71 22.77 47.91 5.15
CA SER A 71 22.59 49.16 5.86
C SER A 71 22.55 50.30 4.83
N ASN A 72 21.41 51.01 4.85
CA ASN A 72 21.14 52.37 4.43
C ASN A 72 21.65 52.89 3.07
N LEU A 73 20.75 53.31 2.20
CA LEU A 73 20.61 54.73 1.86
C LEU A 73 19.53 54.91 0.77
N ASN A 74 18.73 55.95 1.03
CA ASN A 74 17.74 56.54 0.13
C ASN A 74 18.39 57.21 -1.09
N ASN A 75 17.51 57.38 -2.08
CA ASN A 75 17.41 58.46 -3.07
C ASN A 75 17.82 58.19 -4.53
N GLU A 76 16.79 58.35 -5.33
CA GLU A 76 16.67 59.19 -6.52
C GLU A 76 17.25 58.78 -7.86
N GLN A 77 16.31 58.76 -8.79
CA GLN A 77 16.35 59.31 -10.17
C GLN A 77 16.94 58.49 -11.34
N ASN A 78 15.97 58.17 -12.20
CA ASN A 78 15.97 58.36 -13.68
C ASN A 78 17.24 58.12 -14.50
N ARG A 79 17.15 57.25 -15.51
CA ARG A 79 17.20 57.63 -16.93
C ARG A 79 17.35 56.42 -17.85
N ASP A 80 16.46 56.48 -18.84
CA ASP A 80 16.53 55.96 -20.22
C ASP A 80 17.87 55.48 -20.76
N CYS A 81 17.81 54.41 -21.52
CA CYS A 81 18.24 54.40 -22.91
C CYS A 81 17.87 53.13 -23.67
N CYS A 82 17.16 53.37 -24.71
CA CYS A 82 16.86 52.64 -25.95
C CYS A 82 18.08 51.97 -26.61
N ILE A 83 17.79 50.99 -27.48
CA ILE A 83 18.13 50.83 -28.92
C ILE A 83 17.71 49.42 -29.31
N ARG A 84 16.63 49.20 -30.09
CA ARG A 84 16.43 49.00 -31.56
C ARG A 84 17.26 47.83 -32.14
N SER A 85 16.60 46.90 -32.86
CA SER A 85 16.05 47.00 -34.25
C SER A 85 15.37 45.67 -34.57
N GLU A 86 14.13 45.68 -35.05
CA GLU A 86 13.65 45.72 -36.46
C GLU A 86 13.95 44.41 -37.25
N ASN A 87 12.91 43.66 -37.71
CA ASN A 87 12.17 43.82 -38.97
C ASN A 87 11.05 42.78 -39.05
N ASN A 88 9.82 43.15 -39.15
CA ASN A 88 8.92 43.26 -40.31
C ASN A 88 8.77 42.03 -41.19
N CYS A 89 7.52 41.53 -41.27
CA CYS A 89 6.73 41.55 -42.52
C CYS A 89 5.23 41.29 -42.31
N ASP A 90 4.49 42.19 -42.85
CA ASP A 90 3.04 42.32 -42.99
C ASP A 90 2.42 41.27 -43.96
N MET A 91 1.09 41.03 -43.80
CA MET A 91 0.02 41.39 -44.71
C MET A 91 -1.33 40.80 -44.28
N ARG A 92 -2.24 41.64 -43.85
CA ARG A 92 -3.56 42.12 -44.41
C ARG A 92 -4.57 41.01 -44.78
N MET A 93 -5.63 41.05 -43.99
CA MET A 93 -7.03 41.54 -44.25
C MET A 93 -7.77 40.88 -45.41
N ASN A 94 -8.98 40.40 -45.13
CA ASN A 94 -10.24 41.01 -45.56
C ASN A 94 -11.51 40.45 -44.92
N ASN A 95 -12.40 41.33 -44.63
CA ASN A 95 -13.77 41.22 -44.16
C ASN A 95 -14.71 40.56 -45.18
N ASN A 96 -15.81 39.96 -44.70
CA ASN A 96 -17.18 40.46 -44.90
C ASN A 96 -18.22 39.50 -44.31
N GLU A 97 -19.01 40.01 -43.37
CA GLU A 97 -20.48 40.23 -43.34
C GLU A 97 -21.43 39.04 -43.49
N ALA A 98 -22.11 38.82 -42.39
CA ALA A 98 -23.56 38.98 -42.10
C ALA A 98 -24.52 37.85 -42.53
N SER A 99 -25.18 37.23 -41.57
CA SER A 99 -26.61 37.48 -41.26
C SER A 99 -27.18 36.39 -40.33
N SER A 100 -27.80 36.88 -39.32
CA SER A 100 -28.87 36.36 -38.46
C SER A 100 -29.48 34.96 -38.73
N ASN A 101 -29.60 34.16 -37.62
CA ASN A 101 -30.90 33.72 -37.17
C ASN A 101 -30.82 33.05 -35.74
N ASN A 102 -31.76 33.49 -34.95
CA ASN A 102 -32.03 33.01 -33.59
C ASN A 102 -32.36 31.52 -33.52
N SER A 103 -31.72 30.83 -32.59
CA SER A 103 -32.37 29.71 -31.88
C SER A 103 -31.72 29.53 -30.49
N THR A 104 -32.57 29.65 -29.52
CA THR A 104 -32.34 29.41 -28.09
C THR A 104 -31.71 28.06 -27.84
N ALA A 105 -30.46 28.03 -27.39
CA ALA A 105 -29.81 26.86 -26.86
C ALA A 105 -29.51 27.06 -25.36
N ILE A 106 -30.02 26.13 -24.60
CA ILE A 106 -29.81 25.96 -23.18
C ILE A 106 -28.31 25.75 -22.92
N ARG A 107 -27.70 26.65 -22.17
CA ARG A 107 -26.31 26.57 -21.74
C ARG A 107 -26.14 25.44 -20.72
N SER A 108 -25.40 24.41 -21.08
CA SER A 108 -24.71 23.55 -20.17
C SER A 108 -23.50 24.31 -19.57
N PRO A 109 -23.18 24.17 -18.30
CA PRO A 109 -22.02 24.85 -17.70
C PRO A 109 -20.71 24.26 -18.26
N GLU A 110 -19.93 25.12 -18.87
CA GLU A 110 -18.54 24.87 -19.26
C GLU A 110 -17.71 24.58 -18.01
N TYR A 111 -17.18 23.37 -17.94
CA TYR A 111 -16.18 22.95 -16.99
C TYR A 111 -14.81 23.51 -17.43
N LYS A 112 -14.32 24.54 -16.76
CA LYS A 112 -12.95 25.01 -16.90
C LYS A 112 -12.04 24.12 -16.07
N PRO A 113 -11.01 23.51 -16.65
CA PRO A 113 -9.99 22.80 -15.89
C PRO A 113 -8.86 23.75 -15.49
N ASP A 114 -9.06 24.52 -14.43
CA ASP A 114 -7.97 25.17 -13.69
C ASP A 114 -8.00 24.64 -12.26
N LEU A 115 -7.52 23.43 -12.09
CA LEU A 115 -7.11 22.91 -10.80
C LEU A 115 -5.59 22.77 -10.81
N ASN A 116 -4.90 23.78 -10.32
CA ASN A 116 -3.59 23.63 -9.72
C ASN A 116 -3.74 22.68 -8.51
N ILE A 117 -3.62 21.39 -8.74
CA ILE A 117 -3.50 20.37 -7.71
C ILE A 117 -2.02 20.30 -7.34
N GLU A 118 -1.51 21.33 -6.70
CA GLU A 118 -0.37 21.24 -5.81
C GLU A 118 -0.90 20.90 -4.44
N ASP A 119 -1.28 19.65 -4.21
CA ASP A 119 -1.49 19.19 -2.85
C ASP A 119 -1.35 17.68 -2.74
N THR A 120 -0.43 17.31 -1.91
CA THR A 120 -0.18 16.03 -1.29
C THR A 120 -1.43 15.16 -1.20
N PHE A 121 -1.48 14.13 -2.03
CA PHE A 121 -2.43 13.04 -1.86
C PHE A 121 -2.15 12.32 -0.55
N GLU A 122 -3.06 12.45 0.38
CA GLU A 122 -3.04 11.74 1.63
C GLU A 122 -3.39 10.27 1.42
N TYR A 123 -2.34 9.47 1.39
CA TYR A 123 -2.44 8.01 1.37
C TYR A 123 -3.14 7.41 2.59
N ASN A 124 -3.44 8.22 3.58
CA ASN A 124 -3.90 7.76 4.89
C ASN A 124 -5.40 7.46 4.96
N GLU A 125 -6.19 7.94 4.01
CA GLU A 125 -7.63 7.61 3.97
C GLU A 125 -7.97 6.18 3.56
N ILE A 126 -6.98 5.42 3.10
CA ILE A 126 -7.20 4.10 2.51
C ILE A 126 -7.41 3.02 3.58
N ILE A 127 -7.02 3.27 4.81
CA ILE A 127 -7.13 2.28 5.91
C ILE A 127 -7.96 2.84 7.06
N HIS A 128 -9.14 3.38 6.77
CA HIS A 128 -10.13 3.59 7.79
C HIS A 128 -11.08 2.41 7.86
N ILE A 129 -10.72 1.51 8.72
CA ILE A 129 -11.67 0.61 9.33
C ILE A 129 -11.59 0.89 10.80
N ASN A 130 -12.69 1.48 11.26
CA ASN A 130 -12.91 1.77 12.64
C ASN A 130 -12.68 0.52 13.49
N ASN A 131 -11.64 0.53 14.28
CA ASN A 131 -11.67 -0.12 15.57
C ASN A 131 -12.17 0.96 16.55
N GLU A 132 -13.47 1.04 16.76
CA GLU A 132 -14.03 1.53 18.00
C GLU A 132 -13.81 0.42 19.02
N ASP A 133 -12.64 0.40 19.63
CA ASP A 133 -12.45 -0.27 20.90
C ASP A 133 -12.79 0.76 21.97
N GLU A 134 -13.87 0.49 22.68
CA GLU A 134 -14.26 1.17 23.92
C GLU A 134 -13.11 1.04 24.92
N ASP A 135 -12.53 2.19 25.26
CA ASP A 135 -11.64 2.35 26.41
C ASP A 135 -12.42 2.07 27.70
N LYS A 136 -12.12 0.96 28.34
CA LYS A 136 -12.36 0.80 29.77
C LYS A 136 -11.05 0.99 30.50
N GLU A 137 -10.99 2.13 31.17
CA GLU A 137 -9.99 2.42 32.22
C GLU A 137 -10.06 1.36 33.32
N ASN A 138 -8.90 0.85 33.70
CA ASN A 138 -8.64 0.40 35.06
C ASN A 138 -7.16 0.65 35.38
N GLU A 139 -6.95 1.60 36.29
CA GLU A 139 -5.76 1.75 37.09
C GLU A 139 -5.66 0.53 38.02
N ASP A 140 -4.46 -0.03 38.14
CA ASP A 140 -3.85 -0.25 39.45
C ASP A 140 -2.43 -0.78 39.31
N ALA A 141 -1.62 -0.26 40.23
CA ALA A 141 -0.19 -0.45 40.36
C ALA A 141 0.16 -1.79 41.04
N SER A 142 1.31 -2.37 40.66
CA SER A 142 2.36 -2.68 41.64
C SER A 142 3.55 -3.42 41.03
N SER A 143 4.72 -2.95 41.44
CA SER A 143 6.07 -3.46 41.33
C SER A 143 6.26 -4.94 41.65
N VAL A 144 7.24 -5.58 41.04
CA VAL A 144 8.37 -6.28 41.65
C VAL A 144 9.36 -6.75 40.58
N GLU A 145 10.65 -6.60 40.89
CA GLU A 145 11.87 -6.96 40.20
C GLU A 145 12.07 -8.49 40.09
N ASP A 146 12.75 -9.01 39.14
CA ASP A 146 14.13 -9.50 39.11
C ASP A 146 14.42 -10.60 38.09
N ASN A 147 15.52 -10.37 37.40
CA ASN A 147 16.63 -11.27 36.97
C ASN A 147 16.44 -12.47 36.02
N SER A 148 17.30 -12.38 35.04
CA SER A 148 18.31 -13.32 34.50
C SER A 148 18.02 -14.04 33.18
N GLU A 149 18.91 -13.69 32.24
CA GLU A 149 19.79 -14.48 31.38
C GLU A 149 19.23 -15.43 30.30
N ASP A 150 19.68 -15.07 29.11
CA ASP A 150 20.16 -15.89 27.97
C ASP A 150 19.21 -16.90 27.26
N ASP A 151 18.91 -16.67 26.01
CA ASP A 151 19.51 -17.34 24.86
C ASP A 151 18.77 -17.05 23.54
N ASP A 152 19.56 -16.85 22.50
CA ASP A 152 19.18 -16.62 21.12
C ASP A 152 18.24 -17.66 20.54
N LYS A 153 17.12 -17.21 19.97
CA LYS A 153 16.55 -17.83 18.76
C LYS A 153 15.59 -16.87 18.03
N HIS A 154 15.95 -16.55 16.81
CA HIS A 154 15.11 -15.87 15.84
C HIS A 154 13.75 -16.55 15.68
N MET A 155 12.70 -15.86 16.03
CA MET A 155 11.36 -16.05 15.46
C MET A 155 10.54 -14.77 15.57
N SER A 156 9.97 -14.40 14.46
CA SER A 156 9.01 -13.32 14.33
C SER A 156 7.71 -13.68 15.07
N GLU A 157 7.48 -13.08 16.21
CA GLU A 157 6.19 -13.21 16.90
C GLU A 157 5.45 -11.87 16.88
N SER A 158 4.25 -11.93 16.30
CA SER A 158 3.23 -10.91 16.42
C SER A 158 2.45 -11.16 17.71
N SER A 159 2.62 -10.30 18.71
CA SER A 159 1.81 -10.36 19.92
C SER A 159 0.39 -9.85 19.63
N SER A 160 -0.59 -10.73 19.74
CA SER A 160 -1.99 -10.37 19.93
C SER A 160 -2.41 -10.80 21.34
N ASN A 161 -2.98 -9.86 22.08
CA ASN A 161 -3.55 -10.12 23.40
C ASN A 161 -4.60 -11.23 23.29
N GLY A 162 -4.40 -12.28 24.05
CA GLY A 162 -5.32 -13.37 24.16
C GLY A 162 -6.43 -13.07 25.15
N TYR A 163 -7.63 -13.38 24.75
CA TYR A 163 -8.70 -13.76 25.67
C TYR A 163 -8.83 -15.27 25.63
N ASP A 164 -8.53 -15.89 26.74
CA ASP A 164 -8.92 -17.28 27.01
C ASP A 164 -10.45 -17.31 27.10
N SER A 165 -11.09 -18.03 26.21
CA SER A 165 -12.46 -18.47 26.41
C SER A 165 -12.48 -19.98 26.42
N ASP A 166 -12.93 -20.48 27.53
CA ASP A 166 -13.14 -21.88 27.87
C ASP A 166 -13.89 -22.66 26.80
N ASN A 167 -13.45 -23.89 26.67
CA ASN A 167 -14.03 -24.98 25.90
C ASN A 167 -15.55 -25.03 26.00
N ASN A 168 -16.22 -24.80 24.88
CA ASN A 168 -17.47 -25.47 24.56
C ASN A 168 -17.39 -25.88 23.09
N GLU A 169 -17.08 -27.15 22.86
CA GLU A 169 -17.32 -27.88 21.64
C GLU A 169 -18.80 -27.86 21.35
N PHE A 170 -19.25 -26.88 20.55
CA PHE A 170 -20.46 -27.02 19.77
C PHE A 170 -20.04 -27.13 18.31
N ASP A 171 -19.99 -28.36 17.84
CA ASP A 171 -19.94 -28.71 16.43
C ASP A 171 -21.23 -28.18 15.75
N SER A 172 -21.14 -26.95 15.21
CA SER A 172 -22.28 -26.32 14.52
C SER A 172 -22.28 -26.53 13.00
N ASP A 173 -21.33 -27.30 12.47
CA ASP A 173 -21.19 -27.47 11.02
C ASP A 173 -21.67 -28.83 10.45
N ASP A 174 -22.16 -29.74 11.29
CA ASP A 174 -22.66 -31.03 10.84
C ASP A 174 -24.18 -31.08 10.51
N TYR A 175 -24.88 -29.95 10.57
CA TYR A 175 -26.32 -29.89 10.26
C TYR A 175 -26.65 -29.61 8.78
N ASP A 176 -25.66 -29.48 7.89
CA ASP A 176 -25.94 -29.23 6.45
C ASP A 176 -26.23 -30.52 5.64
N ALA A 177 -26.28 -31.73 6.26
CA ALA A 177 -26.40 -32.97 5.52
C ALA A 177 -27.79 -33.64 5.58
N ASN A 178 -28.72 -33.19 6.41
CA ASN A 178 -30.03 -33.83 6.51
C ASN A 178 -31.14 -32.78 6.81
N ILE A 179 -31.38 -31.87 5.91
CA ILE A 179 -32.71 -31.27 5.81
C ILE A 179 -33.31 -31.81 4.53
N SER A 180 -34.05 -32.94 4.69
CA SER A 180 -35.03 -33.34 3.73
C SER A 180 -35.93 -32.14 3.41
N ASP A 181 -36.18 -31.95 2.13
CA ASP A 181 -37.20 -31.03 1.61
C ASP A 181 -38.57 -31.44 2.21
N ASP A 182 -38.86 -30.97 3.41
CA ASP A 182 -40.24 -30.89 3.90
C ASP A 182 -40.88 -29.69 3.28
N GLU A 183 -41.36 -29.85 2.04
CA GLU A 183 -42.27 -28.97 1.34
C GLU A 183 -43.68 -29.03 1.96
N THR A 184 -43.81 -28.71 3.24
CA THR A 184 -45.16 -28.46 3.79
C THR A 184 -45.02 -27.54 5.00
N ASN A 185 -45.20 -26.21 4.80
CA ASN A 185 -46.09 -25.35 5.57
C ASN A 185 -45.78 -23.89 5.30
N GLY A 186 -46.79 -23.20 4.68
CA GLY A 186 -46.92 -21.74 4.73
C GLY A 186 -45.77 -20.96 4.11
N SER A 187 -45.50 -21.12 2.80
CA SER A 187 -44.57 -20.26 2.12
C SER A 187 -45.17 -18.86 2.00
N PHE A 188 -44.86 -17.99 2.94
CA PHE A 188 -45.03 -16.56 2.69
C PHE A 188 -44.24 -16.19 1.44
N ASP A 189 -44.92 -15.55 0.49
CA ASP A 189 -44.28 -14.96 -0.68
C ASP A 189 -43.27 -13.89 -0.21
N ASP A 190 -42.08 -13.89 -0.79
CA ASP A 190 -41.05 -12.87 -0.56
C ASP A 190 -41.56 -11.43 -0.73
N ASN A 191 -42.63 -11.24 -1.48
CA ASN A 191 -43.35 -9.97 -1.71
C ASN A 191 -44.37 -9.62 -0.63
N THR A 192 -44.63 -10.50 0.34
CA THR A 192 -45.50 -10.23 1.47
C THR A 192 -44.99 -9.03 2.26
N ILE A 193 -45.88 -8.04 2.50
CA ILE A 193 -45.54 -6.84 3.29
C ILE A 193 -45.41 -7.27 4.76
N MET A 194 -44.21 -7.06 5.33
CA MET A 194 -43.90 -7.33 6.72
C MET A 194 -44.08 -6.11 7.62
N PHE A 195 -43.97 -4.91 7.06
CA PHE A 195 -44.16 -3.65 7.77
C PHE A 195 -45.08 -2.72 6.94
N GLU A 196 -46.37 -2.66 7.28
CA GLU A 196 -47.38 -1.92 6.50
C GLU A 196 -47.08 -0.42 6.35
N LYS A 197 -46.64 0.24 7.44
CA LYS A 197 -46.33 1.68 7.43
C LYS A 197 -45.21 2.08 6.46
N THR A 198 -44.29 1.19 6.17
CA THR A 198 -43.14 1.44 5.32
C THR A 198 -43.18 0.66 4.00
N ASN A 199 -44.20 -0.17 3.81
CA ASN A 199 -44.36 -1.12 2.69
C ASN A 199 -43.13 -2.02 2.49
N LEU A 200 -42.42 -2.36 3.58
CA LEU A 200 -41.28 -3.25 3.49
C LEU A 200 -41.71 -4.69 3.40
N THR A 201 -41.27 -5.36 2.36
CA THR A 201 -41.53 -6.78 2.12
C THR A 201 -40.52 -7.67 2.86
N ILE A 202 -40.82 -8.97 2.96
CA ILE A 202 -39.89 -9.98 3.49
C ILE A 202 -38.55 -9.93 2.70
N ARG A 203 -38.62 -9.78 1.39
CA ARG A 203 -37.48 -9.58 0.50
C ARG A 203 -36.62 -8.41 0.92
N ASP A 204 -37.24 -7.30 1.25
CA ASP A 204 -36.54 -6.08 1.67
C ASP A 204 -35.85 -6.28 3.01
N ILE A 205 -36.51 -6.92 3.93
CA ILE A 205 -35.98 -7.26 5.25
C ILE A 205 -34.78 -8.20 5.11
N MET A 206 -34.87 -9.22 4.26
CA MET A 206 -33.70 -10.10 3.99
C MET A 206 -32.52 -9.31 3.43
N THR A 207 -32.78 -8.34 2.55
CA THR A 207 -31.74 -7.48 1.95
C THR A 207 -31.09 -6.57 3.01
N LEU A 208 -31.89 -5.95 3.88
CA LEU A 208 -31.40 -5.12 4.98
C LEU A 208 -30.58 -5.94 5.99
N ILE A 209 -31.07 -7.12 6.40
CA ILE A 209 -30.38 -8.04 7.31
C ILE A 209 -29.03 -8.47 6.71
N MET A 210 -29.01 -8.82 5.43
CA MET A 210 -27.79 -9.28 4.78
C MET A 210 -26.77 -8.16 4.63
N GLY A 211 -27.18 -6.97 4.16
CA GLY A 211 -26.35 -5.78 4.07
C GLY A 211 -25.75 -5.40 5.42
N PHE A 212 -26.59 -5.35 6.48
CA PHE A 212 -26.15 -5.10 7.85
C PHE A 212 -25.16 -6.17 8.35
N SER A 213 -25.50 -7.46 8.17
CA SER A 213 -24.66 -8.59 8.62
C SER A 213 -23.28 -8.58 7.96
N ILE A 214 -23.20 -8.30 6.66
CA ILE A 214 -21.95 -8.22 5.91
C ILE A 214 -21.13 -7.01 6.37
N ARG A 215 -21.77 -5.85 6.53
CA ARG A 215 -21.11 -4.62 6.91
C ARG A 215 -20.50 -4.68 8.31
N PHE A 216 -21.27 -5.18 9.27
CA PHE A 216 -20.87 -5.27 10.67
C PHE A 216 -20.32 -6.65 11.07
N ARG A 217 -20.11 -7.54 10.08
CA ARG A 217 -19.48 -8.84 10.27
C ARG A 217 -20.13 -9.71 11.33
N LEU A 218 -21.47 -9.71 11.34
CA LEU A 218 -22.20 -10.53 12.29
C LEU A 218 -21.85 -12.01 12.11
N SER A 219 -21.68 -12.71 13.24
CA SER A 219 -21.63 -14.17 13.26
C SER A 219 -22.98 -14.74 12.79
N ASP A 220 -23.00 -16.00 12.39
CA ASP A 220 -24.25 -16.69 12.02
C ASP A 220 -25.27 -16.64 13.16
N LEU A 221 -24.80 -16.83 14.41
CA LEU A 221 -25.66 -16.66 15.59
C LEU A 221 -26.15 -15.22 15.75
N GLY A 222 -25.29 -14.23 15.59
CA GLY A 222 -25.68 -12.81 15.65
C GLY A 222 -26.71 -12.44 14.59
N ARG A 223 -26.55 -12.95 13.37
CA ARG A 223 -27.55 -12.77 12.30
C ARG A 223 -28.88 -13.45 12.61
N GLN A 224 -28.83 -14.67 13.17
CA GLN A 224 -30.04 -15.38 13.60
C GLN A 224 -30.79 -14.58 14.68
N LYS A 225 -30.09 -14.06 15.67
CA LYS A 225 -30.73 -13.23 16.72
C LYS A 225 -31.29 -11.91 16.18
N LEU A 226 -30.65 -11.33 15.17
CA LEU A 226 -31.20 -10.16 14.47
C LEU A 226 -32.50 -10.51 13.73
N ILE A 227 -32.58 -11.66 13.09
CA ILE A 227 -33.79 -12.15 12.42
C ILE A 227 -34.90 -12.33 13.44
N GLU A 228 -34.65 -12.98 14.57
CA GLU A 228 -35.60 -13.19 15.64
C GLU A 228 -36.13 -11.87 16.20
N LEU A 229 -35.27 -10.89 16.42
CA LEU A 229 -35.63 -9.55 16.86
C LEU A 229 -36.56 -8.85 15.86
N ILE A 230 -36.26 -8.91 14.58
CA ILE A 230 -37.08 -8.29 13.53
C ILE A 230 -38.46 -8.95 13.45
N LYS A 231 -38.51 -10.28 13.53
CA LYS A 231 -39.75 -11.03 13.57
C LYS A 231 -40.61 -10.61 14.78
N LEU A 232 -40.01 -10.45 15.95
CA LEU A 232 -40.71 -10.00 17.15
C LEU A 232 -41.32 -8.60 16.98
N ILE A 233 -40.59 -7.68 16.34
CA ILE A 233 -41.02 -6.30 16.07
C ILE A 233 -42.17 -6.27 15.02
N ALA A 234 -42.14 -7.17 14.04
CA ALA A 234 -43.11 -7.23 12.95
C ALA A 234 -44.49 -7.72 13.42
N GLY A 235 -44.53 -8.57 14.42
CA GLY A 235 -45.80 -9.09 14.99
C GLY A 235 -45.83 -10.62 15.04
N PRO A 236 -46.81 -11.15 15.80
CA PRO A 236 -46.92 -12.59 16.03
C PRO A 236 -47.18 -13.40 14.75
N GLU A 237 -47.84 -12.79 13.74
CA GLU A 237 -48.12 -13.38 12.43
C GLU A 237 -46.84 -13.71 11.64
N PHE A 238 -45.73 -13.03 11.96
CA PHE A 238 -44.45 -13.24 11.29
C PHE A 238 -43.51 -14.18 12.05
N LYS A 239 -43.94 -14.75 13.20
CA LYS A 239 -43.12 -15.63 14.03
C LYS A 239 -42.59 -16.84 13.28
N ASP A 240 -43.44 -17.43 12.43
CA ASP A 240 -43.12 -18.70 11.75
C ASP A 240 -42.54 -18.51 10.33
N ILE A 241 -42.22 -17.25 9.93
CA ILE A 241 -41.59 -17.00 8.66
C ILE A 241 -40.21 -17.67 8.60
N ASN A 242 -39.96 -18.44 7.57
CA ASN A 242 -38.68 -19.07 7.34
C ASN A 242 -37.67 -18.12 6.67
N ILE A 243 -36.94 -17.32 7.45
CA ILE A 243 -35.75 -16.59 6.99
C ILE A 243 -34.50 -17.41 7.44
N SER A 244 -34.30 -18.56 6.78
CA SER A 244 -33.18 -19.43 7.11
C SER A 244 -31.86 -18.96 6.52
N LYS A 245 -30.74 -19.47 7.05
CA LYS A 245 -29.40 -19.28 6.48
C LYS A 245 -29.38 -19.70 5.01
N TYR A 246 -30.03 -20.82 4.68
CA TYR A 246 -30.11 -21.37 3.32
C TYR A 246 -30.80 -20.37 2.36
N ARG A 247 -31.97 -19.81 2.71
CA ARG A 247 -32.67 -18.83 1.86
C ARG A 247 -31.87 -17.54 1.65
N LEU A 248 -31.16 -17.07 2.69
CA LEU A 248 -30.26 -15.92 2.58
C LEU A 248 -29.09 -16.24 1.66
N GLN A 249 -28.49 -17.44 1.79
CA GLN A 249 -27.41 -17.88 0.93
C GLN A 249 -27.86 -18.00 -0.52
N GLN A 250 -28.94 -18.73 -0.79
CA GLN A 250 -29.50 -18.90 -2.14
C GLN A 250 -29.73 -17.55 -2.86
N ARG A 251 -30.12 -16.52 -2.08
CA ARG A 251 -30.42 -15.21 -2.65
C ARG A 251 -29.21 -14.31 -2.87
N PHE A 252 -28.22 -14.35 -1.99
CA PHE A 252 -27.10 -13.40 -1.97
C PHE A 252 -25.73 -14.03 -2.26
N ASP A 253 -25.63 -15.32 -2.33
CA ASP A 253 -24.42 -16.01 -2.73
C ASP A 253 -24.13 -15.74 -4.21
N PRO A 254 -22.84 -15.67 -4.58
CA PRO A 254 -22.47 -15.61 -5.98
C PRO A 254 -22.89 -16.89 -6.70
N PRO A 255 -23.10 -16.86 -8.02
CA PRO A 255 -23.33 -18.07 -8.80
C PRO A 255 -22.22 -19.10 -8.58
N ASP A 256 -22.57 -20.40 -8.56
CA ASP A 256 -21.67 -21.51 -8.20
C ASP A 256 -20.41 -21.56 -9.07
N ASP A 257 -20.49 -21.16 -10.35
CA ASP A 257 -19.38 -21.16 -11.31
C ASP A 257 -18.38 -20.02 -11.09
N LYS A 258 -18.59 -19.12 -10.11
CA LYS A 258 -17.70 -17.98 -9.83
C LYS A 258 -16.61 -18.30 -8.82
N ILE A 259 -16.71 -19.43 -8.10
CA ILE A 259 -15.71 -19.91 -7.15
C ILE A 259 -15.39 -21.35 -7.49
N ASN A 260 -14.15 -21.60 -7.91
CA ASN A 260 -13.72 -22.91 -8.39
C ASN A 260 -12.62 -23.49 -7.49
N TYR A 261 -12.55 -24.82 -7.43
CA TYR A 261 -11.65 -25.59 -6.57
C TYR A 261 -10.71 -26.45 -7.41
N HIS A 262 -9.40 -26.28 -7.21
CA HIS A 262 -8.35 -26.94 -7.95
C HIS A 262 -7.55 -27.85 -7.01
N TYR A 263 -7.76 -29.14 -7.09
CA TYR A 263 -7.06 -30.14 -6.28
C TYR A 263 -5.77 -30.57 -6.97
N TYR A 264 -4.68 -30.64 -6.24
CA TYR A 264 -3.37 -31.04 -6.74
C TYR A 264 -2.81 -32.27 -6.02
N CYS A 265 -1.93 -32.99 -6.71
CA CYS A 265 -1.28 -34.19 -6.20
C CYS A 265 -0.33 -33.86 -5.06
N ASN A 266 -0.41 -34.61 -3.96
CA ASN A 266 0.46 -34.42 -2.79
C ASN A 266 1.95 -34.73 -3.07
N SER A 267 2.25 -35.54 -4.12
CA SER A 267 3.62 -35.97 -4.44
C SER A 267 4.29 -35.08 -5.48
N CYS A 268 3.58 -34.68 -6.55
CA CYS A 268 4.19 -34.00 -7.68
C CYS A 268 3.55 -32.64 -8.01
N ASN A 269 2.62 -32.16 -7.19
CA ASN A 269 1.92 -30.88 -7.31
C ASN A 269 1.15 -30.65 -8.64
N LYS A 270 0.96 -31.68 -9.48
CA LYS A 270 0.15 -31.57 -10.68
C LYS A 270 -1.32 -31.51 -10.32
N GLU A 271 -2.10 -30.66 -11.00
CA GLU A 271 -3.54 -30.63 -10.88
C GLU A 271 -4.13 -32.00 -11.22
N ILE A 272 -5.03 -32.50 -10.37
CA ILE A 272 -5.65 -33.81 -10.51
C ILE A 272 -7.17 -33.75 -10.65
N LEU A 273 -7.78 -32.67 -10.18
CA LEU A 273 -9.23 -32.48 -10.22
C LEU A 273 -9.58 -31.00 -10.15
N TYR A 274 -10.48 -30.59 -11.03
CA TYR A 274 -11.14 -29.29 -11.02
C TYR A 274 -12.61 -29.46 -10.66
N SER A 275 -13.18 -28.57 -9.87
CA SER A 275 -14.59 -28.59 -9.50
C SER A 275 -15.15 -27.19 -9.31
N ILE A 276 -16.37 -26.96 -9.83
CA ILE A 276 -17.15 -25.72 -9.65
C ILE A 276 -17.83 -25.64 -8.26
N SER A 277 -17.94 -26.77 -7.57
CA SER A 277 -18.44 -26.79 -6.20
C SER A 277 -17.50 -27.59 -5.33
N LYS A 278 -17.46 -27.28 -4.05
CA LYS A 278 -16.75 -28.14 -3.10
C LYS A 278 -17.54 -29.42 -2.97
N LEU A 279 -17.06 -30.45 -3.67
CA LEU A 279 -17.73 -31.72 -3.77
C LEU A 279 -17.84 -32.39 -2.39
N ASN A 280 -19.04 -32.87 -2.07
CA ASN A 280 -19.30 -33.73 -0.91
C ASN A 280 -18.76 -35.14 -1.15
N PHE A 281 -17.46 -35.29 -1.29
CA PHE A 281 -16.83 -36.59 -1.46
C PHE A 281 -16.70 -37.32 -0.13
N LYS A 282 -17.47 -38.37 0.03
CA LYS A 282 -17.26 -39.34 1.14
C LYS A 282 -16.10 -40.30 0.87
N ASN A 283 -15.07 -40.14 0.22
CA ASN A 283 -13.91 -40.97 -0.12
C ASN A 283 -13.68 -41.10 -1.64
N TYR A 284 -13.43 -40.00 -2.28
CA TYR A 284 -13.02 -40.02 -3.67
C TYR A 284 -11.51 -40.21 -3.76
N ILE A 285 -11.07 -41.21 -4.55
CA ILE A 285 -9.65 -41.45 -4.82
C ILE A 285 -9.38 -41.06 -6.28
N LYS A 286 -8.39 -40.22 -6.51
CA LYS A 286 -7.94 -39.82 -7.84
C LYS A 286 -6.46 -40.16 -8.01
N THR A 287 -6.14 -40.98 -8.99
CA THR A 287 -4.76 -41.29 -9.38
C THR A 287 -4.19 -40.15 -10.19
N CYS A 288 -2.99 -39.71 -9.85
CA CYS A 288 -2.28 -38.67 -10.58
C CYS A 288 -1.72 -39.22 -11.90
N SER A 289 -2.03 -38.56 -13.01
CA SER A 289 -1.55 -38.96 -14.34
C SER A 289 -0.06 -38.70 -14.60
N LYS A 290 0.68 -38.08 -13.65
CA LYS A 290 2.11 -37.76 -13.78
C LYS A 290 2.98 -38.73 -12.97
N CYS A 291 2.54 -39.16 -11.80
CA CYS A 291 3.34 -39.93 -10.85
C CYS A 291 2.61 -41.13 -10.26
N ASP A 292 1.45 -41.49 -10.80
CA ASP A 292 0.60 -42.62 -10.44
C ASP A 292 0.23 -42.74 -8.95
N THR A 293 0.46 -41.64 -8.18
CA THR A 293 0.09 -41.59 -6.77
C THR A 293 -1.42 -41.48 -6.61
N ASN A 294 -1.99 -42.34 -5.76
CA ASN A 294 -3.39 -42.24 -5.38
C ASN A 294 -3.62 -41.13 -4.35
N ASN A 295 -4.40 -40.11 -4.71
CA ASN A 295 -4.75 -39.01 -3.85
C ASN A 295 -6.18 -39.21 -3.32
N LYS A 296 -6.33 -39.29 -2.01
CA LYS A 296 -7.64 -39.30 -1.35
C LYS A 296 -8.15 -37.87 -1.18
N ILE A 297 -9.27 -37.57 -1.84
CA ILE A 297 -9.93 -36.28 -1.76
C ILE A 297 -11.14 -36.37 -0.85
N THR A 298 -11.15 -35.55 0.21
CA THR A 298 -12.21 -35.51 1.21
C THR A 298 -12.52 -34.04 1.56
N LEU A 299 -13.58 -33.81 2.31
CA LEU A 299 -13.91 -32.48 2.84
C LEU A 299 -12.78 -31.87 3.71
N LYS A 300 -11.92 -32.72 4.28
CA LYS A 300 -10.75 -32.31 5.09
C LYS A 300 -9.46 -32.17 4.29
N SER A 301 -9.47 -32.43 2.98
CA SER A 301 -8.30 -32.25 2.12
C SER A 301 -7.81 -30.81 2.13
N THR A 302 -6.49 -30.63 2.18
CA THR A 302 -5.82 -29.31 2.20
C THR A 302 -4.99 -29.06 0.95
N ASN A 303 -4.87 -30.04 0.07
CA ASN A 303 -4.12 -29.97 -1.20
C ASN A 303 -5.00 -29.43 -2.33
N TYR A 304 -5.55 -28.25 -2.13
CA TYR A 304 -6.28 -27.50 -3.14
C TYR A 304 -6.09 -26.00 -2.95
N PHE A 305 -6.42 -25.26 -3.98
CA PHE A 305 -6.61 -23.81 -3.93
C PHE A 305 -7.93 -23.45 -4.59
N THR A 306 -8.36 -22.21 -4.34
CA THR A 306 -9.61 -21.67 -4.87
C THR A 306 -9.30 -20.59 -5.88
N SER A 307 -9.89 -20.61 -7.08
CA SER A 307 -9.92 -19.47 -8.00
C SER A 307 -11.27 -18.77 -7.96
N ILE A 308 -11.25 -17.46 -8.13
CA ILE A 308 -12.43 -16.59 -8.05
C ILE A 308 -12.46 -15.75 -9.33
N ASN A 309 -13.57 -15.82 -10.06
CA ASN A 309 -13.69 -15.26 -11.40
C ASN A 309 -13.50 -13.74 -11.42
N LEU A 310 -12.43 -13.26 -12.05
CA LEU A 310 -12.10 -11.85 -12.19
C LEU A 310 -13.04 -11.11 -13.14
N THR A 311 -13.43 -11.75 -14.24
CA THR A 311 -14.35 -11.21 -15.25
C THR A 311 -15.69 -10.83 -14.60
N TYR A 312 -16.22 -11.68 -13.72
CA TYR A 312 -17.44 -11.44 -12.98
C TYR A 312 -17.31 -10.20 -12.06
N GLN A 313 -16.21 -10.09 -11.34
CA GLN A 313 -15.94 -8.96 -10.46
C GLN A 313 -15.76 -7.64 -11.24
N LEU A 314 -15.06 -7.68 -12.39
CA LEU A 314 -14.91 -6.53 -13.27
C LEU A 314 -16.28 -6.06 -13.80
N LYS A 315 -17.15 -6.97 -14.25
CA LYS A 315 -18.51 -6.64 -14.68
C LYS A 315 -19.28 -5.90 -13.58
N MET A 316 -19.22 -6.37 -12.34
CA MET A 316 -19.84 -5.68 -11.20
C MET A 316 -19.37 -4.22 -11.05
N LEU A 317 -18.07 -3.93 -11.28
CA LEU A 317 -17.57 -2.55 -11.22
C LEU A 317 -18.20 -1.67 -12.31
N PHE A 318 -18.37 -2.19 -13.53
CA PHE A 318 -19.02 -1.45 -14.63
C PHE A 318 -20.53 -1.28 -14.46
N GLU A 319 -21.17 -2.15 -13.71
CA GLU A 319 -22.59 -2.04 -13.38
C GLU A 319 -22.86 -1.01 -12.28
N SER A 320 -21.85 -0.70 -11.45
CA SER A 320 -21.95 0.32 -10.41
C SER A 320 -22.03 1.73 -11.01
N PRO A 321 -23.12 2.49 -10.82
CA PRO A 321 -23.27 3.81 -11.45
C PRO A 321 -22.13 4.77 -11.13
N TYR A 322 -21.64 4.76 -9.90
CA TYR A 322 -20.57 5.63 -9.43
C TYR A 322 -19.21 5.22 -10.01
N ILE A 323 -18.84 3.95 -9.90
CA ILE A 323 -17.55 3.45 -10.38
C ILE A 323 -17.51 3.50 -11.91
N LYS A 324 -18.62 3.19 -12.58
CA LYS A 324 -18.78 3.32 -14.03
C LYS A 324 -18.44 4.73 -14.52
N GLN A 325 -18.95 5.77 -13.85
CA GLN A 325 -18.63 7.16 -14.20
C GLN A 325 -17.13 7.44 -14.07
N GLU A 326 -16.48 6.99 -12.98
CA GLU A 326 -15.03 7.15 -12.80
C GLU A 326 -14.24 6.44 -13.91
N ILE A 327 -14.62 5.20 -14.26
CA ILE A 327 -13.96 4.42 -15.31
C ILE A 327 -14.03 5.16 -16.64
N PHE A 328 -15.20 5.65 -17.02
CA PHE A 328 -15.36 6.37 -18.32
C PHE A 328 -14.70 7.73 -18.30
N ASN A 329 -14.64 8.43 -17.17
CA ASN A 329 -13.85 9.65 -17.02
C ASN A 329 -12.35 9.35 -17.24
N PHE A 330 -11.85 8.25 -16.68
CA PHE A 330 -10.47 7.81 -16.91
C PHE A 330 -10.22 7.49 -18.40
N ILE A 331 -11.06 6.68 -19.04
CA ILE A 331 -10.94 6.35 -20.46
C ILE A 331 -10.88 7.62 -21.30
N ASN A 332 -11.79 8.56 -21.08
CA ASN A 332 -11.83 9.82 -21.82
C ASN A 332 -10.56 10.67 -21.58
N SER A 333 -10.05 10.73 -20.35
CA SER A 333 -8.84 11.48 -20.04
C SER A 333 -7.60 10.92 -20.74
N VAL A 334 -7.47 9.60 -20.81
CA VAL A 334 -6.35 8.94 -21.50
C VAL A 334 -6.43 9.19 -23.01
N THR A 335 -7.62 9.11 -23.59
CA THR A 335 -7.82 9.33 -25.04
C THR A 335 -7.48 10.77 -25.44
N VAL A 336 -7.86 11.77 -24.64
CA VAL A 336 -7.53 13.18 -24.89
C VAL A 336 -6.03 13.43 -24.76
N ASN A 337 -5.37 12.87 -23.75
CA ASN A 337 -3.93 13.06 -23.53
C ASN A 337 -3.06 12.42 -24.62
N GLN A 338 -3.51 11.36 -25.26
CA GLN A 338 -2.81 10.75 -26.42
C GLN A 338 -2.79 11.67 -27.65
N CYS A 339 -3.69 12.64 -27.74
CA CYS A 339 -3.73 13.63 -28.82
C CYS A 339 -2.79 14.82 -28.60
N ASN A 340 -2.35 15.08 -27.37
CA ASN A 340 -1.50 16.21 -27.01
C ASN A 340 -0.04 15.75 -26.80
N VAL A 341 0.78 15.88 -27.85
CA VAL A 341 2.17 15.35 -27.90
C VAL A 341 3.19 16.23 -27.12
N ASP A 342 2.82 17.39 -26.63
CA ASP A 342 3.68 18.26 -25.81
C ASP A 342 3.62 17.91 -24.31
N SER A 343 3.89 16.68 -23.98
CA SER A 343 4.02 16.28 -22.59
C SER A 343 5.41 16.63 -22.07
N THR A 344 5.49 17.66 -21.25
CA THR A 344 6.52 17.73 -20.22
C THR A 344 6.68 16.34 -19.59
N LYS A 345 7.93 15.89 -19.45
CA LYS A 345 8.28 14.58 -18.89
C LYS A 345 7.92 14.54 -17.40
N ILE A 346 6.62 14.46 -17.10
CA ILE A 346 6.06 14.49 -15.74
C ILE A 346 5.40 13.14 -15.45
N MET A 347 5.78 12.52 -14.35
CA MET A 347 5.18 11.30 -13.82
C MET A 347 4.10 11.67 -12.80
N ARG A 348 2.82 11.36 -13.06
CA ARG A 348 1.68 11.63 -12.16
C ARG A 348 0.99 10.36 -11.70
N ASP A 349 0.87 9.39 -12.62
CA ASP A 349 0.19 8.12 -12.33
C ASP A 349 0.81 7.02 -13.21
N VAL A 350 0.26 5.82 -13.18
CA VAL A 350 0.70 4.66 -13.96
C VAL A 350 0.64 4.90 -15.47
N ASN A 351 -0.31 5.72 -15.95
CA ASN A 351 -0.47 6.05 -17.36
C ASN A 351 0.68 6.87 -17.94
N ASP A 352 1.52 7.49 -17.10
CA ASP A 352 2.75 8.15 -17.53
C ASP A 352 3.96 7.20 -17.57
N SER A 353 3.80 5.93 -17.15
CA SER A 353 4.87 4.95 -17.06
C SER A 353 5.23 4.32 -18.42
N LYS A 354 6.49 3.86 -18.54
CA LYS A 354 6.98 3.26 -19.79
C LYS A 354 6.24 1.98 -20.17
N LEU A 355 5.95 1.11 -19.20
CA LEU A 355 5.22 -0.14 -19.46
C LEU A 355 3.77 0.13 -19.86
N TYR A 356 3.10 1.09 -19.21
CA TYR A 356 1.76 1.48 -19.62
C TYR A 356 1.73 1.98 -21.07
N ASN A 357 2.67 2.86 -21.43
CA ASN A 357 2.77 3.40 -22.80
C ASN A 357 3.19 2.35 -23.85
N LYS A 358 3.91 1.29 -23.43
CA LYS A 358 4.21 0.12 -24.27
C LYS A 358 2.95 -0.72 -24.54
N ILE A 359 2.08 -0.89 -23.51
CA ILE A 359 0.81 -1.63 -23.62
C ILE A 359 -0.20 -0.81 -24.43
N ASN A 360 -0.32 0.49 -24.15
CA ASN A 360 -1.31 1.39 -24.74
C ASN A 360 -0.65 2.30 -25.78
N ASN A 361 -0.78 1.95 -27.03
CA ASN A 361 -0.37 2.79 -28.16
C ASN A 361 -1.58 3.52 -28.76
N ARG A 362 -1.35 4.33 -29.82
CA ARG A 362 -2.39 5.15 -30.45
C ARG A 362 -3.63 4.35 -30.93
N ASN A 363 -3.51 3.05 -31.13
CA ASN A 363 -4.57 2.22 -31.73
C ASN A 363 -5.22 1.27 -30.71
N THR A 364 -4.72 1.17 -29.49
CA THR A 364 -5.22 0.24 -28.46
C THR A 364 -5.35 0.92 -27.12
N CYS A 365 -6.46 0.69 -26.44
CA CYS A 365 -6.70 1.16 -25.08
C CYS A 365 -7.06 -0.04 -24.21
N TYR A 366 -6.07 -0.53 -23.46
CA TYR A 366 -6.28 -1.53 -22.43
C TYR A 366 -6.44 -0.87 -21.07
N LEU A 367 -7.44 -1.27 -20.31
CA LEU A 367 -7.54 -0.93 -18.90
C LEU A 367 -6.55 -1.81 -18.11
N THR A 368 -5.63 -1.16 -17.41
CA THR A 368 -4.57 -1.90 -16.71
C THR A 368 -4.92 -2.14 -15.25
N TYR A 369 -4.30 -3.18 -14.66
CA TYR A 369 -4.42 -3.50 -13.25
C TYR A 369 -3.10 -4.02 -12.69
N ASN A 370 -2.91 -3.85 -11.38
CA ASN A 370 -1.78 -4.40 -10.65
C ASN A 370 -2.19 -5.72 -9.97
N ILE A 371 -1.21 -6.61 -9.78
CA ILE A 371 -1.38 -7.92 -9.18
C ILE A 371 -0.54 -7.98 -7.91
N SER A 372 -1.07 -8.62 -6.86
CA SER A 372 -0.32 -8.90 -5.65
C SER A 372 -0.70 -10.25 -5.06
N THR A 373 0.28 -10.87 -4.47
CA THR A 373 0.11 -12.00 -3.56
C THR A 373 1.16 -11.90 -2.46
N ASP A 374 0.76 -12.21 -1.26
CA ASP A 374 1.65 -12.25 -0.10
C ASP A 374 1.15 -13.26 0.91
N GLY A 375 2.05 -13.84 1.70
CA GLY A 375 1.75 -14.83 2.70
C GLY A 375 1.45 -14.22 4.06
N ALA A 376 0.31 -14.60 4.65
CA ALA A 376 -0.02 -14.22 6.02
C ALA A 376 -0.48 -15.42 6.82
N PRO A 377 -0.26 -15.49 8.14
CA PRO A 377 -0.84 -16.54 8.97
C PRO A 377 -2.37 -16.39 8.96
N LEU A 378 -3.07 -17.48 8.65
CA LEU A 378 -4.54 -17.49 8.63
C LEU A 378 -5.13 -17.53 10.04
N THR A 379 -4.44 -18.22 10.96
CA THR A 379 -4.83 -18.37 12.37
C THR A 379 -3.74 -17.87 13.30
N ASN A 380 -4.11 -17.51 14.52
CA ASN A 380 -3.16 -17.05 15.55
C ASN A 380 -2.11 -18.13 15.91
N SER A 381 -2.44 -19.43 15.73
CA SER A 381 -1.50 -20.53 15.93
C SER A 381 -0.40 -20.60 14.85
N GLY A 382 -0.48 -19.80 13.78
CA GLY A 382 0.50 -19.80 12.68
C GLY A 382 0.61 -21.06 11.85
N LYS A 383 -0.21 -22.09 12.12
CA LYS A 383 -0.12 -23.42 11.47
C LYS A 383 -0.60 -23.45 10.03
N ARG A 384 -1.30 -22.44 9.56
CA ARG A 384 -1.76 -22.30 8.17
C ARG A 384 -1.39 -20.97 7.59
N GLY A 385 -0.71 -20.97 6.47
CA GLY A 385 -0.48 -19.80 5.64
C GLY A 385 -1.68 -19.53 4.73
N PHE A 386 -1.91 -18.26 4.45
CA PHE A 386 -2.97 -17.74 3.59
C PHE A 386 -2.33 -16.84 2.52
N TYR A 387 -2.50 -17.19 1.27
CA TYR A 387 -1.91 -16.52 0.12
C TYR A 387 -3.04 -16.10 -0.83
N PRO A 388 -3.60 -14.89 -0.68
CA PRO A 388 -4.58 -14.38 -1.62
C PRO A 388 -3.90 -13.86 -2.89
N LEU A 389 -4.49 -14.12 -4.04
CA LEU A 389 -4.17 -13.47 -5.31
C LEU A 389 -5.12 -12.31 -5.52
N SER A 390 -4.59 -11.10 -5.40
CA SER A 390 -5.38 -9.87 -5.42
C SER A 390 -5.06 -9.03 -6.66
N VAL A 391 -6.07 -8.32 -7.16
CA VAL A 391 -5.98 -7.42 -8.32
C VAL A 391 -6.48 -6.03 -7.93
N GLN A 392 -5.68 -5.01 -8.25
CA GLN A 392 -6.01 -3.60 -8.05
C GLN A 392 -6.24 -2.94 -9.40
N PRO A 393 -7.45 -2.39 -9.68
CA PRO A 393 -7.71 -1.68 -10.93
C PRO A 393 -6.98 -0.34 -10.99
N ASN A 394 -6.31 -0.03 -12.11
CA ASN A 394 -5.64 1.25 -12.33
C ASN A 394 -6.51 2.29 -13.04
N PHE A 395 -7.70 1.90 -13.47
CA PHE A 395 -8.61 2.66 -14.31
C PHE A 395 -9.74 3.37 -13.53
N VAL A 396 -9.54 3.57 -12.26
CA VAL A 396 -10.37 4.39 -11.37
C VAL A 396 -9.51 5.39 -10.63
N SER A 397 -10.11 6.41 -10.00
CA SER A 397 -9.37 7.41 -9.24
C SER A 397 -8.48 6.76 -8.16
N PRO A 398 -7.35 7.35 -7.79
CA PRO A 398 -6.47 6.79 -6.75
C PRO A 398 -7.18 6.46 -5.44
N ILE A 399 -8.14 7.28 -5.00
CA ILE A 399 -8.93 7.05 -3.77
C ILE A 399 -9.82 5.82 -3.92
N SER A 400 -10.47 5.65 -5.06
CA SER A 400 -11.33 4.48 -5.35
C SER A 400 -10.51 3.23 -5.60
N ARG A 401 -9.33 3.35 -6.23
CA ARG A 401 -8.44 2.26 -6.63
C ARG A 401 -8.09 1.34 -5.46
N PHE A 402 -7.70 1.92 -4.35
CA PHE A 402 -7.31 1.18 -3.16
C PHE A 402 -8.49 0.58 -2.37
N LYS A 403 -9.71 1.04 -2.65
CA LYS A 403 -10.95 0.50 -2.05
C LYS A 403 -11.58 -0.63 -2.90
N GLN A 404 -11.11 -0.80 -4.15
CA GLN A 404 -11.67 -1.75 -5.12
C GLN A 404 -10.69 -2.90 -5.41
N ILE A 405 -10.04 -3.45 -4.38
CA ILE A 405 -9.18 -4.62 -4.56
C ILE A 405 -10.04 -5.85 -4.76
N LEU A 406 -9.83 -6.54 -5.88
CA LEU A 406 -10.53 -7.76 -6.28
C LEU A 406 -9.72 -8.98 -5.85
N LEU A 407 -10.40 -10.08 -5.58
CA LEU A 407 -9.78 -11.33 -5.13
C LEU A 407 -9.91 -12.41 -6.20
N CYS A 408 -8.79 -12.81 -6.81
CA CYS A 408 -8.77 -13.77 -7.91
C CYS A 408 -8.51 -15.20 -7.47
N GLY A 409 -8.00 -15.40 -6.26
CA GLY A 409 -7.75 -16.75 -5.76
C GLY A 409 -7.27 -16.77 -4.31
N ILE A 410 -7.33 -17.94 -3.72
CA ILE A 410 -6.89 -18.21 -2.35
C ILE A 410 -6.13 -19.52 -2.33
N LEU A 411 -4.87 -19.47 -1.93
CA LEU A 411 -4.08 -20.67 -1.62
C LEU A 411 -3.87 -20.73 -0.11
N THR A 412 -4.17 -21.87 0.50
CA THR A 412 -3.89 -22.13 1.92
C THR A 412 -2.94 -23.31 2.05
N CYS A 413 -1.85 -23.14 2.78
CA CYS A 413 -0.85 -24.19 2.99
C CYS A 413 -0.37 -24.22 4.45
N THR A 414 0.16 -25.37 4.87
CA THR A 414 0.80 -25.54 6.19
C THR A 414 2.28 -25.18 6.19
N LYS A 415 2.87 -25.01 5.02
CA LYS A 415 4.25 -24.62 4.76
C LYS A 415 4.24 -23.57 3.64
N GLU A 416 5.30 -22.81 3.50
CA GLU A 416 5.45 -21.92 2.34
C GLU A 416 5.27 -22.69 1.02
N PRO A 417 4.50 -22.12 0.07
CA PRO A 417 4.26 -22.79 -1.21
C PRO A 417 5.58 -22.93 -1.98
N THR A 418 5.79 -24.10 -2.54
CA THR A 418 6.90 -24.33 -3.48
C THR A 418 6.65 -23.54 -4.76
N SER A 419 7.73 -23.30 -5.54
CA SER A 419 7.60 -22.64 -6.84
C SER A 419 6.58 -23.36 -7.76
N ASP A 420 6.53 -24.69 -7.73
CA ASP A 420 5.59 -25.47 -8.56
C ASP A 420 4.13 -25.23 -8.17
N ILE A 421 3.83 -25.18 -6.86
CA ILE A 421 2.48 -24.87 -6.37
C ILE A 421 2.11 -23.42 -6.72
N ALA A 422 3.04 -22.49 -6.55
CA ALA A 422 2.83 -21.09 -6.93
C ALA A 422 2.57 -20.96 -8.44
N GLN A 423 3.33 -21.65 -9.28
CA GLN A 423 3.12 -21.65 -10.73
C GLN A 423 1.75 -22.24 -11.11
N LEU A 424 1.33 -23.33 -10.47
CA LEU A 424 0.02 -23.93 -10.69
C LEU A 424 -1.10 -22.99 -10.25
N PHE A 425 -0.95 -22.35 -9.09
CA PHE A 425 -1.93 -21.38 -8.58
C PHE A 425 -2.11 -20.18 -9.53
N PHE A 426 -1.01 -19.67 -10.08
CA PHE A 426 -1.07 -18.58 -11.04
C PHE A 426 -1.58 -19.01 -12.42
N SER A 427 -1.48 -20.27 -12.83
CA SER A 427 -1.88 -20.70 -14.17
C SER A 427 -3.36 -20.43 -14.46
N THR A 428 -4.24 -20.62 -13.47
CA THR A 428 -5.68 -20.35 -13.62
C THR A 428 -5.98 -18.87 -13.84
N PHE A 429 -5.28 -17.99 -13.14
CA PHE A 429 -5.36 -16.55 -13.34
C PHE A 429 -4.82 -16.13 -14.73
N ILE A 430 -3.72 -16.76 -15.18
CA ILE A 430 -3.10 -16.47 -16.48
C ILE A 430 -4.07 -16.73 -17.62
N ASP A 431 -4.81 -17.83 -17.58
CA ASP A 431 -5.78 -18.17 -18.62
C ASP A 431 -6.92 -17.15 -18.68
N GLU A 432 -7.42 -16.69 -17.53
CA GLU A 432 -8.41 -15.62 -17.48
C GLU A 432 -7.83 -14.26 -17.94
N ALA A 433 -6.58 -13.94 -17.57
CA ALA A 433 -5.90 -12.73 -18.02
C ALA A 433 -5.71 -12.69 -19.55
N LYS A 434 -5.42 -13.85 -20.18
CA LYS A 434 -5.37 -13.97 -21.66
C LYS A 434 -6.72 -13.69 -22.30
N LEU A 435 -7.79 -14.30 -21.77
CA LEU A 435 -9.14 -14.06 -22.29
C LEU A 435 -9.56 -12.59 -22.18
N LEU A 436 -9.25 -11.94 -21.05
CA LEU A 436 -9.51 -10.52 -20.84
C LEU A 436 -8.68 -9.62 -21.76
N TYR A 437 -7.47 -10.03 -22.12
CA TYR A 437 -6.62 -9.32 -23.06
C TYR A 437 -7.08 -9.48 -24.51
N GLU A 438 -7.41 -10.69 -24.93
CA GLU A 438 -7.78 -11.02 -26.32
C GLU A 438 -9.21 -10.60 -26.63
N ASN A 439 -10.16 -11.00 -25.79
CA ASN A 439 -11.59 -10.84 -26.03
C ASN A 439 -12.18 -9.64 -25.27
N GLY A 440 -11.65 -9.31 -24.08
CA GLY A 440 -12.23 -8.31 -23.19
C GLY A 440 -13.56 -8.74 -22.58
N ILE A 441 -14.31 -7.76 -22.11
CA ILE A 441 -15.68 -7.92 -21.60
C ILE A 441 -16.62 -6.95 -22.29
N GLU A 442 -17.82 -7.42 -22.59
CA GLU A 442 -18.90 -6.57 -23.05
C GLU A 442 -19.55 -5.84 -21.87
N VAL A 443 -19.63 -4.52 -21.94
CA VAL A 443 -20.18 -3.63 -20.93
C VAL A 443 -20.98 -2.51 -21.59
N THR A 444 -21.93 -1.94 -20.86
CA THR A 444 -22.66 -0.75 -21.31
C THR A 444 -21.92 0.53 -20.93
N ASN A 445 -21.72 1.45 -21.88
CA ASN A 445 -21.14 2.76 -21.63
C ASN A 445 -22.13 3.72 -20.93
N LEU A 446 -21.76 4.99 -20.77
CA LEU A 446 -22.63 6.00 -20.12
C LEU A 446 -23.85 6.38 -20.98
N LYS A 447 -23.83 6.08 -22.29
CA LYS A 447 -24.93 6.30 -23.24
C LYS A 447 -25.83 5.07 -23.42
N ASN A 448 -25.60 4.02 -22.61
CA ASN A 448 -26.24 2.71 -22.70
C ASN A 448 -25.96 1.94 -24.02
N GLU A 449 -24.84 2.25 -24.68
CA GLU A 449 -24.33 1.49 -25.83
C GLU A 449 -23.45 0.34 -25.33
N SER A 450 -23.54 -0.83 -26.01
CA SER A 450 -22.67 -1.96 -25.71
C SER A 450 -21.28 -1.73 -26.33
N ILE A 451 -20.24 -1.90 -25.52
CA ILE A 451 -18.85 -1.79 -25.95
C ILE A 451 -18.01 -2.93 -25.37
N ILE A 452 -16.97 -3.31 -26.06
CA ILE A 452 -15.99 -4.28 -25.57
C ILE A 452 -14.82 -3.52 -24.96
N VAL A 453 -14.51 -3.84 -23.70
CA VAL A 453 -13.38 -3.29 -22.96
C VAL A 453 -12.36 -4.39 -22.70
N LYS A 454 -11.11 -4.15 -23.05
CA LYS A 454 -9.99 -5.09 -22.88
C LYS A 454 -9.13 -4.71 -21.70
N PHE A 455 -8.48 -5.73 -21.08
CA PHE A 455 -7.71 -5.54 -19.87
C PHE A 455 -6.31 -6.15 -20.01
N CYS A 456 -5.32 -5.52 -19.36
CA CYS A 456 -3.95 -6.00 -19.36
C CYS A 456 -3.30 -5.82 -17.96
N PRO A 457 -2.61 -6.83 -17.42
CA PRO A 457 -1.79 -6.67 -16.22
C PRO A 457 -0.65 -5.68 -16.46
N LEU A 458 -0.37 -4.78 -15.52
CA LEU A 458 0.72 -3.81 -15.60
C LEU A 458 1.89 -4.18 -14.70
N ALA A 459 1.62 -4.32 -13.41
CA ALA A 459 2.67 -4.50 -12.42
C ALA A 459 2.32 -5.57 -11.37
N TYR A 460 3.39 -6.19 -10.83
CA TYR A 460 3.36 -7.11 -9.70
C TYR A 460 3.89 -6.40 -8.46
N CYS A 461 3.00 -6.13 -7.52
CA CYS A 461 3.32 -5.49 -6.24
C CYS A 461 3.53 -6.58 -5.19
N VAL A 462 4.74 -7.10 -5.11
CA VAL A 462 5.12 -8.22 -4.22
C VAL A 462 6.45 -7.94 -3.53
N ASP A 463 6.65 -8.54 -2.37
CA ASP A 463 7.85 -8.38 -1.57
C ASP A 463 9.08 -9.08 -2.19
N SER A 464 10.22 -8.93 -1.53
CA SER A 464 11.50 -9.50 -1.98
C SER A 464 11.60 -11.02 -1.76
N VAL A 465 10.69 -11.64 -1.01
CA VAL A 465 10.60 -13.09 -0.79
C VAL A 465 9.74 -13.73 -1.89
N CYS A 466 8.57 -13.16 -2.14
CA CYS A 466 7.60 -13.67 -3.11
C CYS A 466 8.09 -13.50 -4.56
N ARG A 467 8.72 -12.37 -4.89
CA ARG A 467 9.21 -12.08 -6.25
C ARG A 467 10.07 -13.19 -6.86
N PRO A 468 11.14 -13.69 -6.19
CA PRO A 468 11.95 -14.78 -6.74
C PRO A 468 11.18 -16.11 -6.89
N ILE A 469 10.18 -16.37 -6.06
CA ILE A 469 9.33 -17.56 -6.17
C ILE A 469 8.52 -17.48 -7.46
N LEU A 470 7.90 -16.34 -7.73
CA LEU A 470 7.09 -16.11 -8.94
C LEU A 470 7.95 -16.12 -10.21
N GLN A 471 9.13 -15.52 -10.17
CA GLN A 471 10.07 -15.50 -11.30
C GLN A 471 10.87 -16.81 -11.46
N ASN A 472 10.70 -17.80 -10.58
CA ASN A 472 11.51 -19.01 -10.49
C ASN A 472 13.02 -18.74 -10.45
N ARG A 473 13.44 -17.94 -9.44
CA ARG A 473 14.81 -17.45 -9.29
C ARG A 473 15.42 -17.79 -7.93
N MET A 474 16.72 -17.48 -7.82
CA MET A 474 17.41 -17.48 -6.53
C MET A 474 16.89 -16.37 -5.63
N GLN A 475 16.75 -16.68 -4.34
CA GLN A 475 16.35 -15.75 -3.31
C GLN A 475 17.41 -14.65 -3.07
N PHE A 476 17.01 -13.57 -2.43
CA PHE A 476 17.85 -12.41 -2.12
C PHE A 476 19.09 -12.74 -1.28
N ASN A 477 19.10 -13.84 -0.56
CA ASN A 477 20.22 -14.34 0.23
C ASN A 477 21.15 -15.28 -0.55
N GLY A 478 20.97 -15.43 -1.85
CA GLY A 478 21.78 -16.25 -2.75
C GLY A 478 22.62 -15.42 -3.73
N TYR A 479 23.54 -16.08 -4.40
CA TYR A 479 24.29 -15.45 -5.50
C TYR A 479 23.33 -15.10 -6.65
N TYR A 480 23.56 -13.93 -7.29
CA TYR A 480 22.71 -13.40 -8.36
C TYR A 480 21.23 -13.24 -7.95
N GLY A 481 20.98 -12.94 -6.67
CA GLY A 481 19.62 -12.81 -6.14
C GLY A 481 18.88 -11.54 -6.61
N CYS A 482 19.58 -10.52 -7.15
CA CYS A 482 18.91 -9.31 -7.62
C CYS A 482 18.05 -9.57 -8.86
N SER A 483 16.79 -9.15 -8.82
CA SER A 483 15.84 -9.31 -9.93
C SER A 483 16.07 -8.32 -11.07
N TRP A 484 16.76 -7.20 -10.83
CA TRP A 484 16.92 -6.10 -11.77
C TRP A 484 18.31 -5.97 -12.37
N CYS A 485 19.35 -6.57 -11.75
CA CYS A 485 20.69 -6.58 -12.31
C CYS A 485 21.42 -7.91 -12.11
N TYR A 486 22.57 -8.05 -12.74
CA TYR A 486 23.43 -9.24 -12.67
C TYR A 486 24.49 -9.15 -11.56
N HIS A 487 24.20 -8.42 -10.47
CA HIS A 487 25.11 -8.39 -9.33
C HIS A 487 25.30 -9.81 -8.75
N PRO A 488 26.55 -10.34 -8.71
CA PRO A 488 26.77 -11.72 -8.29
C PRO A 488 26.51 -11.95 -6.79
N GLY A 489 26.60 -10.88 -5.97
CA GLY A 489 26.70 -11.03 -4.52
C GLY A 489 28.09 -11.49 -4.08
N CYS A 490 28.43 -11.32 -2.83
CA CYS A 490 29.63 -11.86 -2.22
C CYS A 490 29.31 -12.43 -0.83
N TYR A 491 29.96 -13.52 -0.47
CA TYR A 491 29.85 -14.08 0.86
C TYR A 491 30.73 -13.30 1.83
N VAL A 492 30.15 -12.82 2.91
CA VAL A 492 30.84 -12.05 3.97
C VAL A 492 30.85 -12.89 5.24
N LYS A 493 32.04 -13.27 5.68
CA LYS A 493 32.26 -14.19 6.82
C LYS A 493 31.69 -13.65 8.12
N GLU A 494 31.89 -12.36 8.38
CA GLU A 494 31.48 -11.66 9.61
C GLU A 494 30.00 -11.77 9.93
N VAL A 495 29.18 -11.97 8.89
CA VAL A 495 27.73 -12.08 9.00
C VAL A 495 27.20 -13.38 8.42
N SER A 496 28.09 -14.31 8.08
CA SER A 496 27.75 -15.64 7.51
C SER A 496 26.68 -15.58 6.42
N GLY A 497 26.76 -14.60 5.52
CA GLY A 497 25.72 -14.38 4.53
C GLY A 497 26.16 -13.61 3.28
N ILE A 498 25.32 -13.65 2.25
CA ILE A 498 25.55 -12.91 1.01
C ILE A 498 25.24 -11.42 1.22
N ARG A 499 26.11 -10.58 0.67
CA ARG A 499 26.00 -9.12 0.63
C ARG A 499 26.16 -8.63 -0.80
N TYR A 500 25.72 -7.40 -1.05
CA TYR A 500 25.68 -6.77 -2.37
C TYR A 500 26.40 -5.41 -2.35
N PRO A 501 27.75 -5.40 -2.13
CA PRO A 501 28.51 -4.16 -2.10
C PRO A 501 28.59 -3.53 -3.49
N LEU A 502 28.83 -2.23 -3.54
CA LEU A 502 29.20 -1.56 -4.78
C LEU A 502 30.49 -2.20 -5.35
N ARG A 503 30.54 -2.30 -6.66
CA ARG A 503 31.63 -2.92 -7.41
C ARG A 503 32.31 -1.88 -8.30
N ASP A 504 33.57 -2.16 -8.65
CA ASP A 504 34.33 -1.35 -9.59
C ASP A 504 33.69 -1.26 -10.98
N ILE A 505 33.00 -2.33 -11.37
CA ILE A 505 32.21 -2.38 -12.61
C ILE A 505 30.72 -2.52 -12.21
N ASP A 506 29.92 -1.58 -12.69
CA ASP A 506 28.48 -1.63 -12.45
C ASP A 506 27.87 -2.89 -13.05
N PRO A 507 27.07 -3.64 -12.28
CA PRO A 507 26.41 -4.82 -12.81
C PRO A 507 25.44 -4.45 -13.92
N GLU A 508 25.50 -5.20 -15.03
CA GLU A 508 24.56 -5.07 -16.14
C GLU A 508 23.12 -5.20 -15.63
N LEU A 509 22.22 -4.34 -16.11
CA LEU A 509 20.80 -4.45 -15.83
C LEU A 509 20.21 -5.62 -16.61
N ARG A 510 19.24 -6.30 -15.99
CA ARG A 510 18.47 -7.34 -16.66
C ARG A 510 17.41 -6.73 -17.55
N SER A 511 17.12 -7.43 -18.64
CA SER A 511 15.97 -7.15 -19.50
C SER A 511 15.08 -8.38 -19.63
N HIS A 512 13.89 -8.21 -20.16
CA HIS A 512 12.98 -9.32 -20.48
C HIS A 512 13.69 -10.36 -21.35
N GLU A 513 14.37 -9.92 -22.39
CA GLU A 513 15.09 -10.75 -23.38
C GLU A 513 16.27 -11.49 -22.72
N SER A 514 17.05 -10.79 -21.89
CA SER A 514 18.19 -11.41 -21.19
C SER A 514 17.73 -12.47 -20.20
N HIS A 515 16.58 -12.25 -19.53
CA HIS A 515 15.99 -13.22 -18.62
C HIS A 515 15.47 -14.47 -19.37
N LEU A 516 14.80 -14.28 -20.52
CA LEU A 516 14.39 -15.41 -21.37
C LEU A 516 15.59 -16.21 -21.89
N LYS A 517 16.70 -15.57 -22.22
CA LYS A 517 17.94 -16.23 -22.60
C LYS A 517 18.49 -17.09 -21.45
N ASP A 518 18.47 -16.59 -20.22
CA ASP A 518 18.89 -17.35 -19.03
C ASP A 518 17.97 -18.57 -18.80
N ILE A 519 16.65 -18.44 -18.94
CA ILE A 519 15.69 -19.55 -18.90
C ILE A 519 16.06 -20.61 -19.95
N LYS A 520 16.26 -20.17 -21.20
CA LYS A 520 16.63 -21.08 -22.30
C LYS A 520 17.93 -21.82 -21.99
N THR A 521 18.93 -21.13 -21.48
CA THR A 521 20.21 -21.73 -21.10
C THR A 521 20.06 -22.80 -20.04
N VAL A 522 19.29 -22.53 -18.96
CA VAL A 522 19.00 -23.51 -17.92
C VAL A 522 18.31 -24.74 -18.49
N THR A 523 17.28 -24.54 -19.30
CA THR A 523 16.47 -25.63 -19.86
C THR A 523 17.28 -26.53 -20.79
N LEU A 524 18.11 -25.93 -21.69
CA LEU A 524 18.89 -26.68 -22.69
C LEU A 524 20.12 -27.37 -22.09
N SER A 525 20.81 -26.74 -21.12
CA SER A 525 22.05 -27.28 -20.54
C SER A 525 21.83 -28.09 -19.27
N ASN A 526 20.57 -28.32 -18.84
CA ASN A 526 20.19 -29.01 -17.62
C ASN A 526 20.95 -28.49 -16.37
N LYS A 527 21.31 -27.20 -16.36
CA LYS A 527 21.96 -26.56 -15.23
C LYS A 527 20.95 -26.34 -14.11
N ARG A 528 21.42 -26.39 -12.86
CA ARG A 528 20.58 -26.05 -11.72
C ARG A 528 20.12 -24.59 -11.75
N GLN A 529 20.92 -23.69 -12.29
CA GLN A 529 20.58 -22.28 -12.45
C GLN A 529 21.58 -21.59 -13.41
N GLU A 530 21.16 -20.48 -14.04
CA GLU A 530 22.01 -19.58 -14.80
C GLU A 530 21.83 -18.16 -14.31
N ARG A 531 22.90 -17.55 -13.80
CA ARG A 531 22.89 -16.17 -13.25
C ARG A 531 21.67 -15.86 -12.38
N GLY A 532 21.32 -16.81 -11.49
CA GLY A 532 20.20 -16.70 -10.56
C GLY A 532 18.84 -17.14 -11.08
N VAL A 533 18.67 -17.44 -12.37
CA VAL A 533 17.45 -18.03 -12.95
C VAL A 533 17.48 -19.54 -12.80
N LYS A 534 16.45 -20.15 -12.23
CA LYS A 534 16.35 -21.60 -11.99
C LYS A 534 15.62 -22.36 -13.10
N GLY A 535 14.85 -21.68 -13.92
CA GLY A 535 14.07 -22.28 -15.00
C GLY A 535 12.88 -21.43 -15.40
N ASN A 536 11.96 -22.06 -16.13
CA ASN A 536 10.78 -21.40 -16.65
C ASN A 536 9.80 -20.97 -15.55
N THR A 537 8.99 -19.97 -15.84
CA THR A 537 7.87 -19.51 -15.00
C THR A 537 6.59 -19.40 -15.85
N ALA A 538 5.45 -19.74 -15.24
CA ALA A 538 4.16 -19.56 -15.89
C ALA A 538 3.87 -18.11 -16.27
N LEU A 539 4.44 -17.15 -15.54
CA LEU A 539 4.20 -15.71 -15.74
C LEU A 539 4.60 -15.21 -17.13
N ILE A 540 5.55 -15.83 -17.82
CA ILE A 540 5.92 -15.42 -19.20
C ILE A 540 4.78 -15.58 -20.21
N GLN A 541 3.73 -16.31 -19.86
CA GLN A 541 2.53 -16.46 -20.67
C GLN A 541 1.53 -15.31 -20.51
N ILE A 542 1.75 -14.42 -19.54
CA ILE A 542 0.88 -13.25 -19.33
C ILE A 542 1.12 -12.25 -20.48
N PRO A 543 0.05 -11.75 -21.10
CA PRO A 543 0.17 -10.77 -22.17
C PRO A 543 0.96 -9.53 -21.75
N CYS A 544 1.84 -9.05 -22.59
CA CYS A 544 2.61 -7.81 -22.41
C CYS A 544 3.53 -7.75 -21.18
N ILE A 545 3.74 -8.86 -20.46
CA ILE A 545 4.62 -8.86 -19.30
C ILE A 545 6.06 -8.52 -19.68
N ASP A 546 6.70 -7.68 -18.88
CA ASP A 546 8.16 -7.62 -18.77
C ASP A 546 8.55 -8.38 -17.50
N ILE A 547 9.14 -9.56 -17.62
CA ILE A 547 9.43 -10.45 -16.49
C ILE A 547 10.42 -9.85 -15.48
N VAL A 548 11.10 -8.77 -15.84
CA VAL A 548 12.03 -8.03 -14.98
C VAL A 548 11.36 -6.79 -14.41
N TRP A 549 10.82 -5.93 -15.28
CA TRP A 549 10.39 -4.58 -14.90
C TRP A 549 8.90 -4.45 -14.57
N SER A 550 8.07 -5.45 -14.88
CA SER A 550 6.69 -5.50 -14.35
C SER A 550 6.63 -5.77 -12.84
N PHE A 551 7.75 -6.19 -12.20
CA PHE A 551 7.84 -6.29 -10.75
C PHE A 551 8.24 -4.95 -10.17
N SER A 552 7.28 -4.29 -9.50
CA SER A 552 7.50 -2.96 -8.93
C SER A 552 8.42 -2.99 -7.70
N PHE A 553 8.99 -1.84 -7.39
CA PHE A 553 9.80 -1.67 -6.18
C PHE A 553 8.88 -1.55 -4.95
N ASP A 554 9.03 -2.47 -4.03
CA ASP A 554 8.30 -2.45 -2.77
C ASP A 554 9.05 -1.61 -1.74
N TYR A 555 8.59 -0.38 -1.52
CA TYR A 555 9.22 0.50 -0.54
C TYR A 555 8.87 0.16 0.91
N LEU A 556 7.74 -0.54 1.17
CA LEU A 556 7.35 -0.92 2.52
C LEU A 556 8.38 -1.86 3.15
N HIS A 557 8.70 -2.99 2.49
CA HIS A 557 9.65 -3.95 3.02
C HIS A 557 11.11 -3.51 2.78
N THR A 558 11.39 -2.83 1.66
CA THR A 558 12.77 -2.44 1.33
C THR A 558 13.24 -1.24 2.13
N ILE A 559 12.46 -0.13 2.13
CA ILE A 559 12.88 1.11 2.78
C ILE A 559 12.41 1.14 4.23
N LEU A 560 11.10 0.97 4.49
CA LEU A 560 10.56 1.22 5.82
C LEU A 560 10.98 0.13 6.82
N PHE A 561 10.76 -1.14 6.51
CA PHE A 561 11.14 -2.25 7.39
C PHE A 561 12.57 -2.74 7.17
N GLY A 562 13.19 -2.40 6.03
CA GLY A 562 14.54 -2.79 5.68
C GLY A 562 15.58 -1.74 6.06
N ILE A 563 15.82 -0.77 5.18
CA ILE A 563 16.95 0.18 5.30
C ILE A 563 16.81 1.07 6.53
N GLU A 564 15.62 1.62 6.78
CA GLU A 564 15.38 2.50 7.92
C GLU A 564 15.59 1.77 9.24
N GLN A 565 15.00 0.61 9.40
CA GLN A 565 15.15 -0.19 10.62
C GLN A 565 16.61 -0.61 10.84
N GLN A 566 17.32 -0.95 9.77
CA GLN A 566 18.73 -1.29 9.83
C GLN A 566 19.58 -0.09 10.29
N LEU A 567 19.32 1.13 9.77
CA LEU A 567 20.01 2.35 10.19
C LEU A 567 19.69 2.69 11.64
N TYR A 568 18.41 2.69 12.01
CA TYR A 568 17.98 3.00 13.37
C TYR A 568 18.64 2.04 14.39
N ASN A 569 18.68 0.74 14.08
CA ASN A 569 19.38 -0.25 14.91
C ASN A 569 20.88 0.02 14.99
N LYS A 570 21.53 0.46 13.91
CA LYS A 570 22.95 0.82 13.94
C LYS A 570 23.24 2.00 14.85
N TRP A 571 22.31 2.92 15.00
CA TRP A 571 22.47 4.08 15.87
C TRP A 571 22.07 3.79 17.33
N THR A 572 21.09 2.95 17.57
CA THR A 572 20.46 2.81 18.89
C THR A 572 20.72 1.49 19.60
N CYS A 573 21.03 0.41 18.88
CA CYS A 573 21.26 -0.89 19.49
C CYS A 573 22.48 -0.86 20.42
N PRO A 574 22.38 -1.34 21.68
CA PRO A 574 23.50 -1.39 22.61
C PRO A 574 24.71 -2.19 22.09
N LYS A 575 24.46 -3.25 21.31
CA LYS A 575 25.51 -4.10 20.73
C LYS A 575 26.13 -3.52 19.45
N SER A 576 25.61 -2.39 18.93
CA SER A 576 26.10 -1.78 17.68
C SER A 576 27.52 -1.29 17.81
N GLN A 577 28.35 -1.56 16.80
CA GLN A 577 29.71 -1.05 16.66
C GLN A 577 29.80 0.15 15.70
N SER A 578 28.67 0.70 15.28
CA SER A 578 28.64 1.86 14.39
C SER A 578 29.36 3.05 15.00
N MET A 579 30.12 3.78 14.16
CA MET A 579 30.75 5.04 14.56
C MET A 579 29.74 6.12 14.96
N PHE A 580 28.49 6.02 14.51
CA PHE A 580 27.39 6.93 14.80
C PHE A 580 26.47 6.42 15.92
N LYS A 581 26.93 5.44 16.70
CA LYS A 581 26.14 4.91 17.82
C LYS A 581 25.83 6.01 18.83
N LEU A 582 24.56 6.12 19.16
CA LEU A 582 24.02 7.05 20.15
C LEU A 582 24.19 6.52 21.58
N ARG A 583 24.30 7.43 22.52
CA ARG A 583 24.25 7.13 23.96
C ARG A 583 22.79 6.88 24.37
N ASN A 584 22.57 6.17 25.47
CA ASN A 584 21.23 5.94 25.98
C ASN A 584 20.49 7.25 26.31
N ALA A 585 21.19 8.31 26.71
CA ALA A 585 20.60 9.63 26.95
C ALA A 585 20.08 10.25 25.64
N ASP A 586 20.84 10.09 24.54
CA ASP A 586 20.47 10.62 23.23
C ASP A 586 19.23 9.88 22.68
N VAL A 587 19.16 8.55 22.84
CA VAL A 587 17.97 7.76 22.48
C VAL A 587 16.74 8.19 23.27
N LYS A 588 16.90 8.43 24.61
CA LYS A 588 15.79 8.95 25.43
C LYS A 588 15.36 10.36 24.98
N ALA A 589 16.29 11.20 24.53
CA ALA A 589 15.98 12.53 24.03
C ALA A 589 15.17 12.47 22.72
N ILE A 590 15.54 11.57 21.79
CA ILE A 590 14.76 11.30 20.56
C ILE A 590 13.34 10.86 20.92
N GLU A 591 13.19 9.89 21.80
CA GLU A 591 11.88 9.40 22.27
C GLU A 591 11.04 10.53 22.87
N LYS A 592 11.64 11.36 23.73
CA LYS A 592 10.96 12.50 24.33
C LYS A 592 10.49 13.51 23.27
N ARG A 593 11.33 13.83 22.27
CA ARG A 593 10.93 14.72 21.16
C ARG A 593 9.76 14.10 20.39
N LEU A 594 9.87 12.82 19.97
CA LEU A 594 8.84 12.12 19.22
C LEU A 594 7.49 12.12 19.94
N LEU A 595 7.47 11.72 21.21
CA LEU A 595 6.23 11.64 22.01
C LEU A 595 5.63 12.99 22.39
N SER A 596 6.39 14.09 22.25
CA SER A 596 5.89 15.45 22.46
C SER A 596 5.22 16.04 21.22
N ILE A 597 5.33 15.40 20.06
CA ILE A 597 4.74 15.90 18.80
C ILE A 597 3.22 15.66 18.82
N THR A 598 2.48 16.75 18.64
CA THR A 598 1.04 16.68 18.38
C THR A 598 0.80 16.88 16.88
N PRO A 599 0.56 15.80 16.12
CA PRO A 599 0.45 15.86 14.67
C PRO A 599 -0.84 16.56 14.22
N THR A 600 -0.97 16.80 12.91
CA THR A 600 -2.22 17.21 12.26
C THR A 600 -3.19 16.04 12.14
N GLN A 601 -4.49 16.31 11.93
CA GLN A 601 -5.53 15.28 11.87
C GLN A 601 -5.37 14.31 10.67
N ASP A 602 -4.69 14.73 9.62
CA ASP A 602 -4.30 13.90 8.48
C ASP A 602 -3.31 12.79 8.85
N ILE A 603 -2.64 12.90 9.98
CA ILE A 603 -1.82 11.81 10.53
C ILE A 603 -2.66 11.01 11.52
N HIS A 604 -3.24 9.92 11.02
CA HIS A 604 -4.22 9.12 11.78
C HIS A 604 -3.65 8.40 13.01
N ARG A 605 -2.34 8.07 12.99
CA ARG A 605 -1.69 7.40 14.10
C ARG A 605 -0.81 8.37 14.85
N LEU A 606 -1.07 8.52 16.15
CA LEU A 606 -0.22 9.31 17.04
C LEU A 606 1.20 8.72 17.09
N PRO A 607 2.22 9.58 17.32
CA PRO A 607 3.57 9.10 17.57
C PRO A 607 3.62 8.10 18.75
N ARG A 608 4.26 6.96 18.52
CA ARG A 608 4.51 5.95 19.55
C ARG A 608 6.01 5.74 19.72
N SER A 609 6.38 5.16 20.85
CA SER A 609 7.77 4.82 21.14
C SER A 609 8.38 3.92 20.07
N ARG A 610 9.58 4.25 19.65
CA ARG A 610 10.38 3.44 18.71
C ARG A 610 10.89 2.13 19.31
N LYS A 611 10.72 1.94 20.62
CA LYS A 611 10.98 0.67 21.29
C LYS A 611 9.90 -0.37 20.98
N GLU A 612 8.71 0.08 20.63
CA GLU A 612 7.62 -0.78 20.23
C GLU A 612 7.77 -1.19 18.75
N LYS A 613 7.16 -2.31 18.37
CA LYS A 613 7.07 -2.70 16.97
C LYS A 613 6.10 -1.77 16.24
N LEU A 614 6.63 -0.88 15.42
CA LEU A 614 5.82 0.06 14.63
C LEU A 614 5.21 -0.64 13.42
N LYS A 615 4.02 -0.19 13.03
CA LYS A 615 3.38 -0.57 11.77
C LYS A 615 3.95 0.24 10.60
N GLY A 616 3.84 -0.26 9.36
CA GLY A 616 4.39 0.39 8.18
C GLY A 616 4.00 1.86 8.03
N ALA A 617 2.73 2.21 8.27
CA ALA A 617 2.26 3.60 8.23
C ALA A 617 2.96 4.49 9.29
N GLU A 618 3.24 3.96 10.48
CA GLU A 618 3.95 4.69 11.53
C GLU A 618 5.42 4.91 11.16
N VAL A 619 6.08 3.90 10.56
CA VAL A 619 7.45 4.04 10.06
C VAL A 619 7.51 5.03 8.88
N LYS A 620 6.51 5.00 7.96
CA LYS A 620 6.41 5.99 6.89
C LYS A 620 6.31 7.40 7.45
N THR A 621 5.44 7.63 8.42
CA THR A 621 5.29 8.94 9.07
C THR A 621 6.56 9.33 9.83
N TRP A 622 7.22 8.38 10.49
CA TRP A 622 8.51 8.63 11.11
C TRP A 622 9.52 9.17 10.10
N ILE A 623 9.74 8.48 8.99
CA ILE A 623 10.72 8.88 7.97
C ILE A 623 10.38 10.25 7.38
N LEU A 624 9.13 10.44 6.95
CA LEU A 624 8.74 11.61 6.16
C LEU A 624 8.48 12.87 7.00
N VAL A 625 8.12 12.70 8.29
CA VAL A 625 7.65 13.83 9.11
C VAL A 625 8.44 14.02 10.38
N TYR A 626 8.75 12.95 11.12
CA TYR A 626 9.27 13.08 12.48
C TYR A 626 10.78 12.91 12.59
N SER A 627 11.41 12.12 11.71
CA SER A 627 12.76 11.67 11.91
C SER A 627 13.78 12.79 11.93
N LEU A 628 13.78 13.67 10.91
CA LEU A 628 14.76 14.75 10.82
C LEU A 628 14.67 15.69 12.03
N PRO A 629 13.49 16.25 12.41
CA PRO A 629 13.38 17.09 13.60
C PRO A 629 13.74 16.39 14.90
N CYS A 630 13.46 15.07 15.02
CA CYS A 630 13.80 14.33 16.24
C CYS A 630 15.29 14.01 16.35
N LEU A 631 15.98 13.85 15.21
CA LEU A 631 17.40 13.49 15.14
C LEU A 631 18.34 14.69 15.09
N GLU A 632 17.84 15.88 14.74
CA GLU A 632 18.62 17.12 14.67
C GLU A 632 19.32 17.42 15.99
N ASP A 633 20.59 17.84 15.96
CA ASP A 633 21.46 18.10 17.11
C ASP A 633 21.73 16.89 18.04
N ILE A 634 21.21 15.70 17.71
CA ILE A 634 21.43 14.47 18.48
C ILE A 634 22.25 13.48 17.65
N LEU A 635 21.83 13.20 16.42
CA LEU A 635 22.61 12.35 15.51
C LEU A 635 23.75 13.18 14.91
N HIS A 636 24.91 12.56 14.73
CA HIS A 636 26.06 13.22 14.11
C HIS A 636 25.67 13.77 12.71
N ASP A 637 26.09 15.00 12.40
CA ASP A 637 25.72 15.70 11.17
C ASP A 637 25.95 14.89 9.89
N THR A 638 27.06 14.20 9.80
CA THR A 638 27.38 13.33 8.65
C THR A 638 26.34 12.23 8.49
N ALA A 639 25.91 11.59 9.58
CA ALA A 639 24.89 10.54 9.54
C ALA A 639 23.50 11.13 9.25
N LEU A 640 23.20 12.31 9.77
CA LEU A 640 21.95 13.02 9.51
C LEU A 640 21.85 13.43 8.02
N LYS A 641 22.91 14.01 7.47
CA LYS A 641 23.00 14.36 6.04
C LYS A 641 22.88 13.11 5.15
N HIS A 642 23.53 12.03 5.52
CA HIS A 642 23.39 10.75 4.82
C HIS A 642 21.95 10.23 4.87
N TYR A 643 21.33 10.24 6.04
CA TYR A 643 19.94 9.81 6.22
C TYR A 643 18.95 10.70 5.45
N SER A 644 19.18 12.01 5.38
CA SER A 644 18.32 12.94 4.64
C SER A 644 18.22 12.62 3.15
N LEU A 645 19.25 11.98 2.57
CA LEU A 645 19.17 11.47 1.18
C LEU A 645 18.06 10.43 1.04
N LEU A 646 17.94 9.48 1.98
CA LEU A 646 16.87 8.48 1.97
C LEU A 646 15.50 9.10 2.14
N VAL A 647 15.39 10.07 3.06
CA VAL A 647 14.14 10.82 3.27
C VAL A 647 13.71 11.54 2.00
N ARG A 648 14.66 12.26 1.33
CA ARG A 648 14.40 12.99 0.09
C ARG A 648 13.99 12.06 -1.05
N ILE A 649 14.67 10.93 -1.24
CA ILE A 649 14.31 9.91 -2.24
C ILE A 649 12.87 9.46 -2.01
N LEU A 650 12.53 9.03 -0.79
CA LEU A 650 11.21 8.51 -0.49
C LEU A 650 10.13 9.60 -0.65
N TYR A 651 10.39 10.81 -0.15
CA TYR A 651 9.48 11.94 -0.28
C TYR A 651 9.18 12.26 -1.76
N THR A 652 10.23 12.39 -2.57
CA THR A 652 10.09 12.74 -3.99
C THR A 652 9.35 11.65 -4.77
N LEU A 653 9.70 10.38 -4.57
CA LEU A 653 9.09 9.28 -5.32
C LEU A 653 7.66 8.93 -4.86
N LEU A 654 7.20 9.49 -3.74
CA LEU A 654 5.82 9.43 -3.26
C LEU A 654 4.98 10.65 -3.66
N LYS A 655 5.53 11.66 -4.32
CA LYS A 655 4.78 12.82 -4.80
C LYS A 655 3.73 12.41 -5.83
N THR A 656 2.68 13.21 -5.92
CA THR A 656 1.63 13.07 -6.95
C THR A 656 2.10 13.51 -8.33
N THR A 657 3.11 14.38 -8.36
CA THR A 657 3.71 14.90 -9.58
C THR A 657 5.22 14.89 -9.42
N ILE A 658 5.91 14.16 -10.28
CA ILE A 658 7.37 14.00 -10.26
C ILE A 658 7.91 14.39 -11.62
N THR A 659 8.86 15.33 -11.67
CA THR A 659 9.50 15.72 -12.92
C THR A 659 10.66 14.81 -13.27
N GLU A 660 11.12 14.82 -14.52
CA GLU A 660 12.29 14.01 -14.91
C GLU A 660 13.57 14.49 -14.21
N GLU A 661 13.70 15.78 -13.95
CA GLU A 661 14.82 16.36 -13.20
C GLU A 661 14.83 15.82 -11.76
N GLU A 662 13.67 15.72 -11.10
CA GLU A 662 13.53 15.10 -9.78
C GLU A 662 13.86 13.62 -9.80
N LEU A 663 13.47 12.89 -10.84
CA LEU A 663 13.85 11.48 -11.02
C LEU A 663 15.37 11.33 -11.18
N VAL A 664 16.00 12.16 -11.98
CA VAL A 664 17.46 12.18 -12.17
C VAL A 664 18.16 12.51 -10.83
N GLN A 665 17.66 13.52 -10.11
CA GLN A 665 18.22 13.85 -8.79
C GLN A 665 18.08 12.67 -7.80
N CYS A 666 16.95 11.95 -7.81
CA CYS A 666 16.80 10.76 -6.98
C CYS A 666 17.76 9.62 -7.36
N GLU A 667 18.14 9.48 -8.64
CA GLU A 667 19.17 8.50 -9.04
C GLU A 667 20.54 8.84 -8.43
N TYR A 668 20.93 10.12 -8.48
CA TYR A 668 22.15 10.58 -7.82
C TYR A 668 22.11 10.39 -6.30
N ASP A 669 20.97 10.73 -5.69
CA ASP A 669 20.79 10.56 -4.25
C ASP A 669 20.86 9.09 -3.83
N ALA A 670 20.28 8.17 -4.61
CA ALA A 670 20.34 6.74 -4.35
C ALA A 670 21.77 6.20 -4.47
N LEU A 671 22.50 6.60 -5.51
CA LEU A 671 23.92 6.23 -5.68
C LEU A 671 24.77 6.77 -4.51
N LYS A 672 24.58 8.04 -4.17
CA LYS A 672 25.29 8.70 -3.06
C LYS A 672 24.96 8.04 -1.72
N PHE A 673 23.67 7.75 -1.48
CA PHE A 673 23.25 7.05 -0.27
C PHE A 673 23.90 5.67 -0.14
N VAL A 674 23.82 4.85 -1.18
CA VAL A 674 24.39 3.48 -1.17
C VAL A 674 25.90 3.51 -1.05
N GLY A 675 26.58 4.46 -1.72
CA GLY A 675 28.01 4.65 -1.63
C GLY A 675 28.47 5.00 -0.21
N TYR A 676 27.89 6.03 0.37
CA TYR A 676 28.19 6.40 1.75
C TYR A 676 27.75 5.34 2.78
N TYR A 677 26.67 4.60 2.48
CA TYR A 677 26.26 3.50 3.33
C TYR A 677 27.38 2.46 3.48
N GLN A 678 28.02 2.07 2.38
CA GLN A 678 29.16 1.14 2.40
C GLN A 678 30.35 1.70 3.17
N VAL A 679 30.66 2.99 3.00
CA VAL A 679 31.79 3.66 3.69
C VAL A 679 31.54 3.76 5.19
N TYR A 680 30.31 4.13 5.60
CA TYR A 680 30.01 4.43 7.01
C TYR A 680 29.69 3.19 7.83
N TYR A 681 29.11 2.17 7.20
CA TYR A 681 28.57 1.01 7.90
C TYR A 681 29.22 -0.31 7.50
N GLY A 682 30.17 -0.29 6.57
CA GLY A 682 30.96 -1.47 6.15
C GLY A 682 30.26 -2.38 5.14
N VAL A 683 31.05 -3.24 4.53
CA VAL A 683 30.57 -4.21 3.51
C VAL A 683 29.58 -5.21 4.11
N GLU A 684 29.76 -5.58 5.37
CA GLU A 684 28.86 -6.48 6.11
C GLU A 684 27.42 -5.92 6.22
N SER A 685 27.27 -4.62 6.07
CA SER A 685 25.99 -3.93 6.13
C SER A 685 25.31 -3.76 4.77
N MET A 686 26.01 -4.11 3.68
CA MET A 686 25.48 -3.99 2.32
C MET A 686 24.48 -5.10 2.02
N THR A 687 23.31 -5.00 2.67
CA THR A 687 22.21 -5.96 2.49
C THR A 687 21.59 -5.84 1.10
N PHE A 688 20.79 -6.82 0.74
CA PHE A 688 19.99 -6.79 -0.49
C PHE A 688 19.12 -5.52 -0.57
N ASN A 689 18.45 -5.12 0.52
CA ASN A 689 17.60 -3.93 0.56
C ASN A 689 18.37 -2.65 0.24
N VAL A 690 19.60 -2.49 0.75
CA VAL A 690 20.46 -1.34 0.44
C VAL A 690 20.83 -1.34 -1.04
N HIS A 691 21.20 -2.50 -1.60
CA HIS A 691 21.58 -2.62 -3.01
C HIS A 691 20.43 -2.27 -3.96
N ILE A 692 19.21 -2.81 -3.70
CA ILE A 692 18.10 -2.60 -4.63
C ILE A 692 17.57 -1.17 -4.65
N LEU A 693 17.92 -0.32 -3.70
CA LEU A 693 17.62 1.10 -3.74
C LEU A 693 18.18 1.77 -5.02
N LEU A 694 19.27 1.25 -5.59
CA LEU A 694 19.82 1.71 -6.88
C LEU A 694 18.86 1.53 -8.06
N HIS A 695 17.84 0.66 -7.92
CA HIS A 695 16.88 0.37 -8.97
C HIS A 695 15.52 1.07 -8.78
N VAL A 696 15.33 1.83 -7.68
CA VAL A 696 14.03 2.41 -7.33
C VAL A 696 13.51 3.37 -8.38
N VAL A 697 14.35 4.27 -8.88
CA VAL A 697 13.94 5.28 -9.88
C VAL A 697 13.59 4.62 -11.21
N GLN A 698 14.41 3.64 -11.64
CA GLN A 698 14.11 2.91 -12.86
C GLN A 698 12.77 2.14 -12.74
N SER A 699 12.47 1.56 -11.56
CA SER A 699 11.18 0.93 -11.31
C SER A 699 10.03 1.93 -11.43
N VAL A 700 10.18 3.15 -10.88
CA VAL A 700 9.18 4.22 -11.01
C VAL A 700 8.97 4.60 -12.47
N ARG A 701 10.04 4.77 -13.26
CA ARG A 701 9.91 5.04 -14.70
C ARG A 701 9.18 3.93 -15.45
N GLN A 702 9.31 2.68 -15.02
CA GLN A 702 8.69 1.53 -15.69
C GLN A 702 7.22 1.34 -15.29
N THR A 703 6.86 1.47 -14.02
CA THR A 703 5.55 1.09 -13.50
C THR A 703 4.73 2.25 -12.94
N GLY A 704 5.32 3.45 -12.77
CA GLY A 704 4.66 4.62 -12.18
C GLY A 704 5.10 4.90 -10.73
N PRO A 705 4.52 5.93 -10.10
CA PRO A 705 4.93 6.40 -8.79
C PRO A 705 4.83 5.31 -7.71
N LEU A 706 5.68 5.38 -6.68
CA LEU A 706 5.74 4.38 -5.60
C LEU A 706 4.41 4.21 -4.89
N TRP A 707 3.63 5.26 -4.77
CA TRP A 707 2.35 5.18 -4.07
C TRP A 707 1.35 4.25 -4.77
N ASN A 708 1.35 4.13 -6.09
CA ASN A 708 0.42 3.26 -6.80
C ASN A 708 0.83 1.79 -6.78
N ASN A 709 2.13 1.52 -6.69
CA ASN A 709 2.69 0.18 -6.82
C ASN A 709 3.15 -0.39 -5.47
N SER A 710 2.55 0.09 -4.39
CA SER A 710 2.86 -0.32 -3.03
C SER A 710 2.17 -1.62 -2.62
N THR A 711 2.82 -2.38 -1.74
CA THR A 711 2.20 -3.55 -1.07
C THR A 711 1.23 -3.14 0.05
N PHE A 712 1.25 -1.90 0.53
CA PHE A 712 0.37 -1.42 1.62
C PHE A 712 -1.12 -1.71 1.44
N PRO A 713 -1.74 -1.38 0.29
CA PRO A 713 -3.17 -1.65 0.09
C PRO A 713 -3.49 -3.15 0.15
N PHE A 714 -2.58 -3.96 -0.33
CA PHE A 714 -2.74 -5.41 -0.35
C PHE A 714 -2.60 -6.03 1.04
N GLU A 715 -1.64 -5.56 1.86
CA GLU A 715 -1.54 -5.97 3.27
C GLU A 715 -2.78 -5.56 4.06
N GLY A 716 -3.27 -4.33 3.85
CA GLY A 716 -4.54 -3.89 4.40
C GLY A 716 -5.70 -4.77 3.95
N ASN A 717 -5.74 -5.17 2.68
CA ASN A 717 -6.76 -6.06 2.14
C ASN A 717 -6.66 -7.49 2.74
N ILE A 718 -5.45 -8.03 2.93
CA ILE A 718 -5.26 -9.31 3.63
C ILE A 718 -5.87 -9.27 5.03
N PHE A 719 -5.62 -8.21 5.77
CA PHE A 719 -6.25 -8.01 7.08
C PHE A 719 -7.79 -7.99 6.97
N GLN A 720 -8.35 -7.28 5.97
CA GLN A 720 -9.81 -7.24 5.73
C GLN A 720 -10.38 -8.61 5.39
N LEU A 721 -9.72 -9.36 4.51
CA LEU A 721 -10.13 -10.71 4.11
C LEU A 721 -10.16 -11.64 5.31
N LYS A 722 -9.17 -11.58 6.19
CA LYS A 722 -9.15 -12.38 7.44
C LYS A 722 -10.32 -12.05 8.37
N GLN A 723 -10.80 -10.83 8.38
CA GLN A 723 -11.97 -10.41 9.16
C GLN A 723 -13.31 -10.99 8.64
N LEU A 724 -13.32 -11.62 7.46
CA LEU A 724 -14.50 -12.29 6.91
C LEU A 724 -14.71 -13.70 7.50
N ILE A 725 -13.72 -14.19 8.25
CA ILE A 725 -13.77 -15.52 8.88
C ILE A 725 -14.61 -15.41 10.16
N ASN A 726 -15.69 -16.16 10.23
CA ASN A 726 -16.54 -16.26 11.42
C ASN A 726 -16.33 -17.57 12.20
N GLY A 727 -15.71 -18.58 11.60
CA GLY A 727 -15.51 -19.89 12.21
C GLY A 727 -14.29 -20.62 11.65
N PRO A 728 -13.79 -21.68 12.30
CA PRO A 728 -12.55 -22.35 11.97
C PRO A 728 -12.63 -23.22 10.71
N ASN A 729 -13.83 -23.57 10.27
CA ASN A 729 -14.03 -24.49 9.15
C ASN A 729 -14.18 -23.75 7.83
N LYS A 730 -13.62 -24.32 6.74
CA LYS A 730 -13.78 -23.81 5.37
C LYS A 730 -13.48 -22.29 5.26
N MET A 731 -12.42 -21.82 5.91
CA MET A 731 -12.09 -20.40 6.02
C MET A 731 -11.89 -19.72 4.67
N ASP A 732 -11.25 -20.40 3.72
CA ASP A 732 -11.09 -19.96 2.34
C ASP A 732 -12.42 -19.71 1.63
N GLN A 733 -13.40 -20.59 1.83
CA GLN A 733 -14.74 -20.43 1.26
C GLN A 733 -15.51 -19.29 1.91
N GLN A 734 -15.40 -19.15 3.24
CA GLN A 734 -16.01 -18.00 3.93
C GLN A 734 -15.47 -16.69 3.38
N ILE A 735 -14.15 -16.60 3.15
CA ILE A 735 -13.52 -15.42 2.56
C ILE A 735 -14.04 -15.18 1.14
N ALA A 736 -13.94 -16.18 0.26
CA ALA A 736 -14.32 -16.04 -1.15
C ALA A 736 -15.78 -15.60 -1.30
N ARG A 737 -16.70 -16.30 -0.62
CA ARG A 737 -18.13 -16.01 -0.65
C ARG A 737 -18.45 -14.62 -0.14
N LYS A 738 -17.98 -14.29 1.08
CA LYS A 738 -18.29 -12.99 1.69
C LYS A 738 -17.61 -11.83 0.98
N HIS A 739 -16.44 -12.03 0.37
CA HIS A 739 -15.82 -11.02 -0.47
C HIS A 739 -16.71 -10.65 -1.65
N LEU A 740 -17.22 -11.65 -2.39
CA LEU A 740 -18.13 -11.40 -3.52
C LEU A 740 -19.46 -10.79 -3.07
N GLN A 741 -20.03 -11.22 -1.94
CA GLN A 741 -21.20 -10.60 -1.35
C GLN A 741 -20.95 -9.12 -0.99
N GLN A 742 -19.81 -8.81 -0.35
CA GLN A 742 -19.41 -7.42 -0.07
C GLN A 742 -19.28 -6.58 -1.34
N LEU A 743 -18.66 -7.13 -2.37
CA LEU A 743 -18.51 -6.45 -3.65
C LEU A 743 -19.87 -6.15 -4.26
N HIS A 744 -20.79 -7.12 -4.23
CA HIS A 744 -22.16 -6.99 -4.73
C HIS A 744 -22.94 -5.84 -4.06
N PHE A 745 -22.85 -5.72 -2.72
CA PHE A 745 -23.46 -4.61 -1.99
C PHE A 745 -22.75 -3.27 -2.22
N LYS A 746 -21.42 -3.25 -2.25
CA LYS A 746 -20.63 -2.04 -2.48
C LYS A 746 -20.85 -1.42 -3.87
N THR A 747 -21.00 -2.26 -4.88
CA THR A 747 -21.25 -1.83 -6.27
C THR A 747 -22.71 -1.45 -6.52
N GLY A 748 -23.60 -1.77 -5.60
CA GLY A 748 -25.04 -1.49 -5.74
C GLY A 748 -25.78 -2.39 -6.73
N ASN A 749 -25.20 -3.56 -7.04
CA ASN A 749 -25.77 -4.54 -7.97
C ASN A 749 -26.89 -5.39 -7.35
N VAL A 750 -27.20 -5.14 -6.08
CA VAL A 750 -28.37 -5.76 -5.41
C VAL A 750 -29.66 -5.18 -5.98
N ASN A 751 -30.59 -6.04 -6.35
CA ASN A 751 -31.93 -5.62 -6.76
C ASN A 751 -32.70 -5.05 -5.56
N TYR A 752 -32.72 -3.74 -5.46
CA TYR A 752 -33.46 -3.01 -4.43
C TYR A 752 -34.88 -2.75 -4.89
N SER A 753 -35.88 -3.02 -4.03
CA SER A 753 -37.30 -2.75 -4.32
C SER A 753 -37.64 -1.26 -4.24
N SER A 754 -36.87 -0.50 -3.45
CA SER A 754 -37.08 0.92 -3.24
C SER A 754 -35.79 1.72 -3.06
N ASN A 755 -35.88 3.03 -3.32
CA ASN A 755 -34.75 3.95 -3.08
C ASN A 755 -34.39 4.07 -1.59
N ILE A 756 -35.32 3.83 -0.67
CA ILE A 756 -35.08 3.88 0.77
C ILE A 756 -34.07 2.78 1.16
N ILE A 757 -34.30 1.55 0.71
CA ILE A 757 -33.43 0.40 0.96
C ILE A 757 -32.08 0.59 0.29
N LYS A 758 -32.10 1.03 -0.97
CA LYS A 758 -30.88 1.34 -1.71
C LYS A 758 -30.02 2.36 -0.99
N ASN A 759 -30.65 3.47 -0.54
CA ASN A 759 -29.93 4.53 0.17
C ASN A 759 -29.37 4.02 1.50
N TYR A 760 -30.17 3.30 2.28
CA TYR A 760 -29.68 2.71 3.53
C TYR A 760 -28.48 1.78 3.30
N CYS A 761 -28.60 0.79 2.41
CA CYS A 761 -27.51 -0.14 2.10
C CYS A 761 -26.28 0.59 1.54
N THR A 762 -26.48 1.63 0.72
CA THR A 762 -25.38 2.44 0.19
C THR A 762 -24.69 3.23 1.32
N ASP A 763 -25.47 3.85 2.20
CA ASP A 763 -24.93 4.69 3.29
C ASP A 763 -24.13 3.89 4.32
N ILE A 764 -24.57 2.69 4.71
CA ILE A 764 -23.83 1.84 5.63
C ILE A 764 -22.50 1.35 5.05
N PHE A 765 -22.35 1.25 3.71
CA PHE A 765 -21.09 0.90 3.06
C PHE A 765 -20.22 2.11 2.71
N ARG A 766 -20.74 3.34 2.67
CA ARG A 766 -20.03 4.56 2.25
C ARG A 766 -19.46 5.41 3.38
N HIS A 767 -19.69 5.12 4.65
CA HIS A 767 -19.26 5.96 5.78
C HIS A 767 -19.60 7.46 5.61
N LYS A 768 -20.86 7.82 5.64
CA LYS A 768 -21.23 9.24 5.81
C LYS A 768 -21.05 9.61 7.28
N ASN A 769 -20.07 10.45 7.57
CA ASN A 769 -19.99 11.14 8.87
C ASN A 769 -21.24 12.02 9.05
N LEU A 770 -22.04 11.70 10.03
CA LEU A 770 -23.27 12.43 10.43
C LEU A 770 -22.98 13.77 11.12
N SER A 771 -22.00 14.55 10.67
CA SER A 771 -21.74 15.88 11.22
C SER A 771 -22.60 16.91 10.50
N THR A 772 -23.16 17.86 11.24
CA THR A 772 -23.85 19.03 10.68
C THR A 772 -22.85 19.88 9.91
N TYR A 773 -22.99 19.91 8.59
CA TYR A 773 -22.15 20.67 7.70
C TYR A 773 -22.88 21.91 7.18
N PHE A 774 -22.20 23.05 7.16
CA PHE A 774 -22.64 24.26 6.45
C PHE A 774 -21.69 24.47 5.28
N TYR A 775 -22.21 24.34 4.06
CA TYR A 775 -21.43 24.54 2.84
C TYR A 775 -21.33 26.03 2.54
N CYS A 776 -20.13 26.47 2.18
CA CYS A 776 -19.88 27.83 1.71
C CYS A 776 -19.00 27.74 0.45
N GLY A 777 -19.60 27.77 -0.72
CA GLY A 777 -18.90 27.48 -1.97
C GLY A 777 -18.61 25.98 -2.18
N GLU A 778 -17.89 25.65 -3.25
CA GLU A 778 -17.64 24.25 -3.64
C GLU A 778 -16.62 23.56 -2.73
N ASP A 779 -15.70 24.30 -2.08
CA ASP A 779 -14.52 23.73 -1.42
C ASP A 779 -14.48 23.92 0.10
N VAL A 780 -15.38 24.72 0.68
CA VAL A 780 -15.35 25.06 2.10
C VAL A 780 -16.56 24.56 2.84
N VAL A 781 -16.33 23.80 3.92
CA VAL A 781 -17.37 23.29 4.81
C VAL A 781 -17.10 23.78 6.23
N PHE A 782 -18.01 24.56 6.81
CA PHE A 782 -17.93 24.93 8.21
C PHE A 782 -18.60 23.88 9.09
N THR A 783 -18.00 23.59 10.24
CA THR A 783 -18.52 22.61 11.18
C THR A 783 -18.63 23.15 12.60
N GLY A 784 -19.71 22.77 13.29
CA GLY A 784 -19.97 23.14 14.68
C GLY A 784 -20.66 24.49 14.83
N ALA A 785 -20.77 24.96 16.08
CA ALA A 785 -21.45 26.21 16.42
C ALA A 785 -20.66 27.44 15.99
N SER A 786 -21.35 28.42 15.42
CA SER A 786 -20.82 29.74 15.08
C SER A 786 -21.15 30.78 16.16
N TYR A 787 -20.42 31.88 16.16
CA TYR A 787 -20.69 33.07 16.96
C TYR A 787 -20.51 34.33 16.11
N SER A 788 -21.19 35.42 16.47
CA SER A 788 -21.05 36.72 15.79
C SER A 788 -19.89 37.51 16.36
N LYS A 789 -19.05 38.10 15.50
CA LYS A 789 -17.94 38.95 15.86
C LYS A 789 -17.89 40.15 14.93
N LYS A 790 -17.73 41.35 15.46
CA LYS A 790 -17.53 42.57 14.67
C LYS A 790 -16.08 42.62 14.16
N ILE A 791 -15.90 42.57 12.84
CA ILE A 791 -14.62 42.60 12.14
C ILE A 791 -14.74 43.70 11.07
N ASP A 792 -13.82 44.65 11.04
CA ASP A 792 -13.82 45.79 10.10
C ASP A 792 -15.18 46.51 10.03
N GLY A 793 -15.82 46.68 11.18
CA GLY A 793 -17.09 47.40 11.27
C GLY A 793 -18.34 46.56 10.96
N GLN A 794 -18.22 45.37 10.39
CA GLN A 794 -19.31 44.49 10.03
C GLN A 794 -19.40 43.28 10.98
N TYR A 795 -20.62 42.82 11.26
CA TYR A 795 -20.83 41.57 12.00
C TYR A 795 -20.64 40.38 11.07
N CYS A 796 -19.62 39.56 11.36
CA CYS A 796 -19.32 38.36 10.65
C CYS A 796 -19.62 37.12 11.49
N ARG A 797 -20.03 36.05 10.83
CA ARG A 797 -20.17 34.74 11.46
C ARG A 797 -18.81 34.05 11.53
N VAL A 798 -18.43 33.60 12.72
CA VAL A 798 -17.11 33.01 13.00
C VAL A 798 -17.29 31.58 13.49
N PHE A 799 -16.53 30.67 12.91
CA PHE A 799 -16.47 29.25 13.27
C PHE A 799 -15.16 28.92 13.96
N LYS A 800 -15.16 27.81 14.71
CA LYS A 800 -13.95 27.29 15.36
C LYS A 800 -13.27 26.19 14.54
N LYS A 801 -13.98 25.61 13.56
CA LYS A 801 -13.52 24.54 12.70
C LYS A 801 -14.09 24.67 11.29
N CYS A 802 -13.25 24.43 10.29
CA CYS A 802 -13.69 24.26 8.90
C CYS A 802 -12.93 23.11 8.24
N ILE A 803 -13.47 22.65 7.12
CA ILE A 803 -12.82 21.72 6.20
C ILE A 803 -12.67 22.49 4.89
N TYR A 804 -11.47 22.53 4.34
CA TYR A 804 -11.16 23.16 3.06
C TYR A 804 -10.36 22.16 2.22
N ASN A 805 -10.85 21.82 1.05
CA ASN A 805 -10.27 20.79 0.18
C ASN A 805 -9.97 19.47 0.94
N GLY A 806 -10.93 18.99 1.75
CA GLY A 806 -10.79 17.77 2.54
C GLY A 806 -9.91 17.89 3.79
N LYS A 807 -9.14 18.98 3.96
CA LYS A 807 -8.28 19.21 5.12
C LYS A 807 -9.01 19.95 6.23
N VAL A 808 -8.79 19.50 7.46
CA VAL A 808 -9.41 20.11 8.65
C VAL A 808 -8.54 21.23 9.18
N PHE A 809 -9.17 22.37 9.46
CA PHE A 809 -8.56 23.52 10.11
C PHE A 809 -9.29 23.88 11.40
N HIS A 810 -8.53 24.15 12.45
CA HIS A 810 -9.05 24.61 13.73
C HIS A 810 -8.52 26.00 14.06
N SER A 811 -9.37 26.86 14.63
CA SER A 811 -8.86 28.06 15.31
C SER A 811 -8.30 27.69 16.69
N ILE A 812 -7.43 28.56 17.25
CA ILE A 812 -6.91 28.40 18.61
C ILE A 812 -8.02 28.38 19.67
N LYS A 813 -9.21 28.88 19.33
CA LYS A 813 -10.40 28.92 20.20
C LYS A 813 -11.18 27.60 20.23
N TYR A 814 -10.77 26.60 19.46
CA TYR A 814 -11.36 25.30 19.50
C TYR A 814 -10.82 24.51 20.70
N THR A 815 -11.62 24.42 21.76
CA THR A 815 -11.19 23.93 23.09
C THR A 815 -11.47 22.45 23.38
N LYS A 816 -12.06 21.69 22.44
CA LYS A 816 -12.25 20.26 22.64
C LYS A 816 -10.88 19.58 22.77
N VAL A 817 -10.78 18.59 23.67
CA VAL A 817 -9.56 17.80 23.84
C VAL A 817 -9.10 17.27 22.50
N LYS A 818 -7.84 17.55 22.14
CA LYS A 818 -7.30 17.25 20.82
C LYS A 818 -6.08 16.36 20.94
N ARG A 819 -6.13 15.26 20.23
CA ARG A 819 -4.95 14.43 19.93
C ARG A 819 -4.12 15.04 18.78
N THR A 820 -4.71 15.98 18.00
CA THR A 820 -4.11 16.61 16.82
C THR A 820 -4.13 18.13 16.92
N ASN A 821 -3.25 18.81 16.17
CA ASN A 821 -3.12 20.24 16.13
C ASN A 821 -3.23 20.78 14.70
N ASP A 822 -4.43 21.21 14.32
CA ASP A 822 -4.74 21.76 12.99
C ASP A 822 -4.89 23.30 13.01
N THR A 823 -4.16 23.96 13.91
CA THR A 823 -4.20 25.42 14.05
C THR A 823 -3.11 26.13 13.28
N MET A 824 -2.15 25.38 12.70
CA MET A 824 -1.02 25.93 11.96
C MET A 824 -1.27 25.89 10.47
N ILE A 825 -0.85 26.93 9.76
CA ILE A 825 -0.91 27.03 8.30
C ILE A 825 0.42 27.53 7.75
N GLN A 826 0.77 27.06 6.56
CA GLN A 826 1.81 27.66 5.74
C GLN A 826 1.15 28.51 4.65
N LEU A 827 1.61 29.72 4.50
CA LEU A 827 1.14 30.65 3.46
C LEU A 827 1.90 30.41 2.16
N LYS A 828 1.30 30.77 1.03
CA LYS A 828 1.98 30.71 -0.30
C LYS A 828 3.30 31.49 -0.33
N SER A 829 3.46 32.48 0.56
CA SER A 829 4.71 33.25 0.76
C SER A 829 5.80 32.49 1.55
N GLY A 830 5.57 31.21 1.92
CA GLY A 830 6.48 30.43 2.73
C GLY A 830 6.42 30.68 4.24
N HIS A 831 5.68 31.71 4.69
CA HIS A 831 5.56 32.05 6.10
C HIS A 831 4.56 31.11 6.80
N PHE A 832 4.81 30.85 8.09
CA PHE A 832 3.89 30.11 8.94
C PHE A 832 2.99 31.05 9.74
N GLY A 833 1.75 30.62 9.96
CA GLY A 833 0.78 31.34 10.77
C GLY A 833 -0.04 30.41 11.65
N ARG A 834 -0.61 30.96 12.71
CA ARG A 834 -1.52 30.26 13.61
C ARG A 834 -2.92 30.82 13.46
N ILE A 835 -3.91 29.98 13.19
CA ILE A 835 -5.29 30.40 12.94
C ILE A 835 -5.94 30.90 14.24
N ILE A 836 -6.36 32.18 14.25
CA ILE A 836 -7.08 32.78 15.37
C ILE A 836 -8.58 32.63 15.20
N ASP A 837 -9.10 32.98 14.04
CA ASP A 837 -10.53 32.93 13.71
C ASP A 837 -10.74 32.38 12.28
N ILE A 838 -11.86 31.69 12.08
CA ILE A 838 -12.33 31.20 10.78
C ILE A 838 -13.63 31.95 10.48
N ILE A 839 -13.59 32.85 9.50
CA ILE A 839 -14.65 33.83 9.22
C ILE A 839 -15.40 33.40 7.96
N GLU A 840 -16.73 33.33 8.05
CA GLU A 840 -17.60 33.14 6.89
C GLU A 840 -17.74 34.44 6.12
N LYS A 841 -17.48 34.46 4.81
CA LYS A 841 -17.91 35.45 3.83
C LYS A 841 -18.85 34.83 2.84
N LYS A 842 -19.72 35.66 2.18
CA LYS A 842 -20.82 35.18 1.31
C LYS A 842 -20.43 34.09 0.27
N THR A 843 -19.16 34.00 -0.10
CA THR A 843 -18.65 33.08 -1.11
C THR A 843 -17.38 32.32 -0.71
N ASN A 844 -16.71 32.72 0.39
CA ASN A 844 -15.40 32.19 0.78
C ASN A 844 -15.21 32.18 2.29
N ALA A 845 -14.27 31.39 2.78
CA ALA A 845 -13.76 31.46 4.15
C ALA A 845 -12.51 32.35 4.21
N ILE A 846 -12.44 33.22 5.21
CA ILE A 846 -11.23 33.98 5.52
C ILE A 846 -10.62 33.43 6.80
N LEU A 847 -9.37 33.04 6.74
CA LEU A 847 -8.59 32.65 7.89
C LEU A 847 -7.88 33.88 8.46
N HIS A 848 -8.26 34.32 9.66
CA HIS A 848 -7.53 35.31 10.42
C HIS A 848 -6.43 34.58 11.20
N PHE A 849 -5.18 34.94 10.98
CA PHE A 849 -4.03 34.22 11.57
C PHE A 849 -3.01 35.20 12.15
N GLN A 850 -2.25 34.70 13.13
CA GLN A 850 -1.09 35.35 13.67
C GLN A 850 0.16 34.85 12.97
N LYS A 851 0.92 35.75 12.29
CA LYS A 851 2.19 35.38 11.67
C LYS A 851 3.20 34.97 12.73
N LEU A 852 3.89 33.85 12.52
CA LEU A 852 4.99 33.39 13.39
C LEU A 852 6.33 33.86 12.80
N LEU A 853 7.11 34.55 13.58
CA LEU A 853 8.34 35.21 13.14
C LEU A 853 9.58 34.32 13.12
N HIS A 854 9.52 33.08 13.64
CA HIS A 854 10.69 32.22 13.84
C HIS A 854 10.43 30.77 13.44
N PHE A 855 10.47 30.47 12.14
CA PHE A 855 10.56 29.07 11.66
C PHE A 855 11.39 28.97 10.38
N GLN A 856 12.47 29.74 10.25
CA GLN A 856 13.23 29.80 9.00
C GLN A 856 14.26 28.67 8.79
N LYS A 857 14.48 27.77 9.73
CA LYS A 857 15.60 26.81 9.63
C LYS A 857 15.26 25.32 9.43
N ILE A 858 14.02 24.88 9.64
CA ILE A 858 13.71 23.43 9.73
C ILE A 858 13.17 22.83 8.41
N LEU A 859 12.78 23.63 7.43
CA LEU A 859 12.11 23.13 6.21
C LEU A 859 12.90 23.33 4.90
N LEU A 860 14.20 23.64 4.96
CA LEU A 860 15.07 23.79 3.79
C LEU A 860 16.21 22.76 3.74
N LEU A 861 15.97 21.55 4.23
CA LEU A 861 16.89 20.42 4.01
C LEU A 861 16.31 19.45 3.00
#